data_5157c2115a6ac0e172ffd5b67eb4038a
#
_entry.id   5157c2115a6ac0e172ffd5b67eb4038a
#
_cell.length_a   1.000
_cell.length_b   1.000
_cell.length_c   1.000
_cell.angle_alpha   90.00
_cell.angle_beta   90.00
_cell.angle_gamma   90.00
#
_symmetry.space_group_name_H-M   'P 1'
#
loop_
_entity.id
_entity.type
_entity.pdbx_description
1 polymer ?
#
loop_
_entity_poly.entity_id
_entity_poly.type
_entity_poly.pdbx_seq_one_letter_code
_entity_poly.pdbx_strand_id
1 'polypeptide(L)'
;MKYFPTLLASLLLFAPFTGSAAADWLLRSGKGTELLKDQKISGSVNLYLTGGDRKLFRPDPVKFNAESFDVTVTANGCDLKGWLFVADKDGVWFQSEKEFLLKDGKKTVLSVPLQAPGRNWLPSGHTESWSGRIRSAIYEYGITLCPADPDDSDTPYTLTAEDPVFPQKKADGTPLEIIDWQLPAEMTQNVMVESRFNLNREYFNPFDPDEIEVDFEIDDSKAEKRPVPVAKRFHVSDILPRVTKTLLPWEERPMAELELQYEKTLEKPEFQRYPAFYGQDFLRRMHFTEEITEAVGLPYWAFRYLPKHPGEVRLRLRVHDKTTGDILYSPFRTVTVKASDARGPVHVSHKNSMYFQFANGDFYYPVSMNIHANTDRRSESIFKWGMLPDRGTADYEDYLNACGKAGISMAEIWMASWTYAIEWDSARKGYGGNGRYSLANAWRMDRVMQLAQKNGIYVNLVLDSHGKLSSSSDQEWGDHPLNARGTFAKANDAILDDAEKFWSDFKAWVSNSKRNRYIAARWGADPHVFAIEYWSEVDLVKNGSGLYRRGWLQFWHGQAYLDIMPKLQAVTLHTTHVCGVGDSTHHYREICIDPPEFTHVVSDAYRSPGIHMADQLRRHTRVLSYGGKPMVVTEFGGTSGGSSQQMLKGDVHSALWGALFSGQGGTPALWWHDFVHKRDLYHHYAAFARYMEGLDLLSEKPVFGYRKTTLAGPRYQGFAHQLKPVDLSEDIIRRAAPAPSAFFHPFTYGDAIAHSWMTLGDSTYCAWLYRHEQTRVLPESLDELPLVTGQVIDFPVELRHGDYAVSVYDTFTGDVTHTQLIRHDGSIRKVALPPFRLDTALKIRRIMSK
;
A
#
# COMPACT_ATOMS: atom_id res chain seq x y z
N MET A 1 -54.62 -28.36 12.06
CA MET A 1 -55.38 -27.85 10.87
C MET A 1 -54.42 -27.01 10.05
N LYS A 2 -53.89 -27.64 9.06
CA LYS A 2 -54.12 -27.43 7.59
C LYS A 2 -54.02 -25.96 7.19
N TYR A 3 -52.90 -25.60 6.52
CA TYR A 3 -52.88 -25.19 5.13
C TYR A 3 -51.42 -25.07 4.63
N PHE A 4 -51.04 -25.95 3.72
CA PHE A 4 -49.98 -25.77 2.75
C PHE A 4 -50.59 -25.10 1.52
N PRO A 5 -49.86 -24.18 0.84
CA PRO A 5 -50.04 -24.12 -0.60
C PRO A 5 -48.76 -24.50 -1.35
N THR A 6 -48.99 -25.37 -2.26
CA THR A 6 -48.24 -25.89 -3.35
C THR A 6 -47.38 -24.88 -4.09
N LEU A 7 -46.04 -25.11 -4.14
CA LEU A 7 -45.14 -24.47 -5.08
C LEU A 7 -45.37 -25.06 -6.50
N LEU A 8 -45.94 -24.26 -7.38
CA LEU A 8 -45.98 -24.54 -8.82
C LEU A 8 -44.60 -24.18 -9.39
N ALA A 9 -43.79 -25.19 -9.71
CA ALA A 9 -42.59 -25.05 -10.50
C ALA A 9 -42.97 -24.70 -11.94
N SER A 10 -42.89 -23.45 -12.32
CA SER A 10 -42.89 -23.03 -13.72
C SER A 10 -41.53 -23.34 -14.35
N LEU A 11 -41.44 -24.50 -14.99
CA LEU A 11 -40.44 -24.78 -16.01
C LEU A 11 -40.67 -23.82 -17.18
N LEU A 12 -39.93 -22.72 -17.22
CA LEU A 12 -39.70 -21.97 -18.45
C LEU A 12 -38.69 -22.76 -19.28
N LEU A 13 -39.22 -23.51 -20.21
CA LEU A 13 -38.51 -24.05 -21.37
C LEU A 13 -37.94 -22.85 -22.14
N PHE A 14 -36.63 -22.58 -21.98
CA PHE A 14 -35.90 -21.78 -22.93
C PHE A 14 -35.85 -22.59 -24.25
N ALA A 15 -36.68 -22.19 -25.18
CA ALA A 15 -36.47 -22.56 -26.59
C ALA A 15 -35.10 -21.95 -27.01
N PRO A 16 -34.26 -22.67 -27.75
CA PRO A 16 -33.06 -22.09 -28.30
C PRO A 16 -33.50 -21.01 -29.29
N PHE A 17 -33.11 -19.77 -29.01
CA PHE A 17 -33.15 -18.70 -29.98
C PHE A 17 -32.15 -19.08 -31.10
N THR A 18 -32.59 -19.78 -32.10
CA THR A 18 -31.91 -19.98 -33.39
C THR A 18 -32.28 -18.81 -34.29
N GLY A 19 -31.49 -17.80 -34.21
CA GLY A 19 -31.54 -16.62 -35.05
C GLY A 19 -30.42 -15.70 -34.62
N SER A 20 -29.16 -16.01 -35.00
CA SER A 20 -28.06 -15.05 -34.86
C SER A 20 -28.37 -13.92 -35.81
N ALA A 21 -28.69 -12.71 -35.26
CA ALA A 21 -28.54 -11.53 -36.04
C ALA A 21 -27.05 -11.43 -36.43
N ALA A 22 -26.77 -11.23 -37.73
CA ALA A 22 -25.40 -11.05 -38.22
C ALA A 22 -24.68 -9.97 -37.40
N ALA A 23 -23.39 -10.18 -37.09
CA ALA A 23 -22.61 -9.27 -36.28
C ALA A 23 -22.56 -7.88 -36.95
N ASP A 24 -22.80 -6.82 -36.18
CA ASP A 24 -22.71 -5.43 -36.64
C ASP A 24 -21.23 -5.03 -36.74
N TRP A 25 -20.61 -5.36 -37.85
CA TRP A 25 -19.22 -5.00 -38.13
C TRP A 25 -19.05 -3.49 -38.23
N LEU A 26 -18.02 -2.98 -37.55
CA LEU A 26 -17.61 -1.59 -37.60
C LEU A 26 -16.48 -1.41 -38.62
N LEU A 27 -16.59 -0.36 -39.43
CA LEU A 27 -15.59 0.07 -40.42
C LEU A 27 -14.90 1.32 -39.91
N ARG A 28 -13.59 1.27 -39.69
CA ARG A 28 -12.74 2.43 -39.36
C ARG A 28 -11.89 2.79 -40.57
N SER A 29 -12.03 4.00 -41.07
CA SER A 29 -11.25 4.56 -42.16
C SER A 29 -10.70 5.95 -41.80
N GLY A 30 -9.97 6.59 -42.68
CA GLY A 30 -9.54 7.99 -42.55
C GLY A 30 -10.69 8.98 -42.37
N LYS A 31 -11.95 8.58 -42.66
CA LYS A 31 -13.16 9.40 -42.52
C LYS A 31 -13.88 9.19 -41.16
N GLY A 32 -13.42 8.25 -40.35
CA GLY A 32 -14.03 7.92 -39.07
C GLY A 32 -14.48 6.47 -38.95
N THR A 33 -15.38 6.22 -37.99
CA THR A 33 -15.94 4.87 -37.71
C THR A 33 -17.45 4.86 -38.02
N GLU A 34 -17.89 3.89 -38.81
CA GLU A 34 -19.27 3.66 -39.19
C GLU A 34 -19.60 2.17 -39.22
N LEU A 35 -20.90 1.82 -39.28
CA LEU A 35 -21.32 0.44 -39.52
C LEU A 35 -20.98 -0.02 -40.93
N LEU A 36 -20.47 -1.25 -41.08
CA LEU A 36 -20.31 -1.88 -42.39
C LEU A 36 -21.67 -2.10 -43.04
N LYS A 37 -21.85 -1.57 -44.24
CA LYS A 37 -23.00 -1.75 -45.11
C LYS A 37 -22.49 -1.96 -46.56
N ASP A 38 -23.34 -1.80 -47.50
CA ASP A 38 -22.98 -1.90 -48.95
C ASP A 38 -22.27 -0.63 -49.49
N GLN A 39 -21.56 0.12 -48.64
CA GLN A 39 -20.85 1.31 -49.01
C GLN A 39 -19.60 0.98 -49.81
N LYS A 40 -19.27 1.87 -50.78
CA LYS A 40 -17.99 1.82 -51.50
C LYS A 40 -16.88 2.39 -50.60
N ILE A 41 -15.82 1.64 -50.47
CA ILE A 41 -14.65 1.93 -49.68
C ILE A 41 -13.46 2.12 -50.64
N SER A 42 -12.52 2.98 -50.31
CA SER A 42 -11.21 3.06 -50.99
C SER A 42 -10.09 3.20 -49.97
N GLY A 43 -8.88 2.77 -50.33
CA GLY A 43 -7.72 2.81 -49.42
C GLY A 43 -7.74 1.77 -48.32
N SER A 44 -6.97 2.02 -47.26
CA SER A 44 -6.82 1.12 -46.13
C SER A 44 -7.96 1.30 -45.09
N VAL A 45 -8.45 0.21 -44.54
CA VAL A 45 -9.49 0.22 -43.53
C VAL A 45 -9.25 -0.87 -42.46
N ASN A 46 -9.82 -0.63 -41.28
CA ASN A 46 -10.00 -1.67 -40.26
C ASN A 46 -11.49 -2.05 -40.16
N LEU A 47 -11.76 -3.32 -40.38
CA LEU A 47 -13.06 -3.93 -40.16
C LEU A 47 -13.01 -4.68 -38.84
N TYR A 48 -13.85 -4.33 -37.85
CA TYR A 48 -13.70 -4.87 -36.51
C TYR A 48 -15.01 -5.01 -35.75
N LEU A 49 -14.93 -5.84 -34.72
CA LEU A 49 -15.96 -5.99 -33.70
C LEU A 49 -15.36 -5.68 -32.32
N THR A 50 -16.19 -5.17 -31.46
CA THR A 50 -15.84 -5.00 -30.04
C THR A 50 -16.50 -6.13 -29.24
N GLY A 51 -15.78 -6.62 -28.23
CA GLY A 51 -16.22 -7.71 -27.37
C GLY A 51 -17.34 -7.30 -26.40
N GLY A 52 -18.47 -6.83 -26.93
CA GLY A 52 -19.62 -6.40 -26.17
C GLY A 52 -19.82 -4.89 -26.13
N ASP A 53 -20.81 -4.42 -25.36
CA ASP A 53 -21.03 -2.98 -25.12
C ASP A 53 -19.73 -2.36 -24.61
N ARG A 54 -19.26 -1.28 -25.23
CA ARG A 54 -18.05 -0.51 -24.81
C ARG A 54 -18.05 -0.15 -23.33
N LYS A 55 -19.22 -0.11 -22.69
CA LYS A 55 -19.40 0.10 -21.26
C LYS A 55 -19.10 -1.14 -20.41
N LEU A 56 -19.02 -2.33 -20.98
CA LEU A 56 -18.88 -3.56 -20.23
C LEU A 56 -17.43 -4.00 -20.07
N PHE A 57 -16.53 -3.63 -20.97
CA PHE A 57 -15.08 -3.98 -20.95
C PHE A 57 -14.75 -5.43 -20.55
N ARG A 58 -15.69 -6.38 -20.79
CA ARG A 58 -15.51 -7.77 -20.42
C ARG A 58 -14.82 -8.55 -21.53
N PRO A 59 -13.74 -9.27 -21.20
CA PRO A 59 -13.22 -10.26 -22.13
C PRO A 59 -14.31 -11.33 -22.36
N ASP A 60 -14.45 -11.77 -23.59
CA ASP A 60 -15.31 -12.91 -23.90
C ASP A 60 -14.61 -14.22 -23.51
N PRO A 61 -15.08 -14.97 -22.49
CA PRO A 61 -14.43 -16.20 -22.05
C PRO A 61 -14.32 -17.26 -23.14
N VAL A 62 -15.23 -17.24 -24.12
CA VAL A 62 -15.24 -18.16 -25.25
C VAL A 62 -13.98 -17.99 -26.10
N LYS A 63 -13.43 -16.80 -26.22
CA LYS A 63 -12.21 -16.50 -26.99
C LYS A 63 -10.93 -17.00 -26.34
N PHE A 64 -10.91 -17.08 -25.02
CA PHE A 64 -9.72 -17.55 -24.30
C PHE A 64 -9.36 -19.00 -24.64
N ASN A 65 -10.35 -19.87 -24.76
CA ASN A 65 -10.15 -21.29 -25.07
C ASN A 65 -10.18 -21.59 -26.57
N ALA A 66 -10.21 -20.57 -27.41
CA ALA A 66 -10.22 -20.76 -28.87
C ALA A 66 -8.85 -21.21 -29.40
N GLU A 67 -8.86 -22.12 -30.37
CA GLU A 67 -7.66 -22.55 -31.10
C GLU A 67 -7.19 -21.48 -32.09
N SER A 68 -8.16 -20.83 -32.74
CA SER A 68 -7.91 -19.82 -33.78
C SER A 68 -8.95 -18.71 -33.74
N PHE A 69 -8.60 -17.60 -34.36
CA PHE A 69 -9.53 -16.56 -34.78
C PHE A 69 -9.75 -16.72 -36.28
N ASP A 70 -10.96 -17.07 -36.67
CA ASP A 70 -11.36 -17.33 -38.03
C ASP A 70 -12.42 -16.31 -38.44
N VAL A 71 -12.26 -15.74 -39.63
CA VAL A 71 -13.25 -14.85 -40.23
C VAL A 71 -13.31 -15.05 -41.73
N THR A 72 -14.49 -14.98 -42.29
CA THR A 72 -14.74 -15.06 -43.73
C THR A 72 -15.09 -13.71 -44.28
N VAL A 73 -14.37 -13.30 -45.31
CA VAL A 73 -14.53 -11.98 -45.97
C VAL A 73 -14.62 -12.16 -47.48
N THR A 74 -15.48 -11.39 -48.08
CA THR A 74 -15.55 -11.21 -49.56
C THR A 74 -15.35 -9.74 -49.88
N ALA A 75 -14.40 -9.45 -50.77
CA ALA A 75 -14.16 -8.13 -51.32
C ALA A 75 -14.57 -8.13 -52.80
N ASN A 76 -15.23 -7.06 -53.25
CA ASN A 76 -15.58 -6.87 -54.68
C ASN A 76 -15.10 -5.51 -55.15
N GLY A 77 -14.34 -5.48 -56.24
CA GLY A 77 -13.84 -4.27 -56.86
C GLY A 77 -12.32 -4.29 -57.13
N CYS A 78 -11.53 -4.84 -56.24
CA CYS A 78 -10.09 -5.07 -56.40
C CYS A 78 -9.57 -6.16 -55.46
N ASP A 79 -8.38 -6.67 -55.70
CA ASP A 79 -7.66 -7.58 -54.81
C ASP A 79 -7.20 -6.80 -53.57
N LEU A 80 -7.37 -7.40 -52.38
CA LEU A 80 -6.95 -6.81 -51.09
C LEU A 80 -5.91 -7.68 -50.38
N LYS A 81 -5.02 -7.05 -49.64
CA LYS A 81 -4.21 -7.68 -48.59
C LYS A 81 -4.87 -7.47 -47.24
N GLY A 82 -4.78 -8.45 -46.36
CA GLY A 82 -5.37 -8.36 -45.05
C GLY A 82 -4.55 -9.04 -43.97
N TRP A 83 -4.67 -8.53 -42.75
CA TRP A 83 -4.10 -9.08 -41.54
C TRP A 83 -5.18 -9.11 -40.46
N LEU A 84 -5.27 -10.20 -39.73
CA LEU A 84 -6.10 -10.23 -38.54
C LEU A 84 -5.43 -9.42 -37.44
N PHE A 85 -6.24 -8.78 -36.61
CA PHE A 85 -5.75 -8.11 -35.42
C PHE A 85 -6.63 -8.38 -34.21
N VAL A 86 -6.03 -8.26 -33.02
CA VAL A 86 -6.69 -8.23 -31.74
C VAL A 86 -6.10 -7.11 -30.88
N ALA A 87 -6.91 -6.52 -30.02
CA ALA A 87 -6.47 -5.53 -29.08
C ALA A 87 -7.21 -5.68 -27.75
N ASP A 88 -6.55 -5.30 -26.65
CA ASP A 88 -7.23 -5.14 -25.37
C ASP A 88 -7.97 -3.81 -25.28
N LYS A 89 -8.67 -3.58 -24.15
CA LYS A 89 -9.42 -2.34 -23.92
C LYS A 89 -8.53 -1.09 -23.81
N ASP A 90 -7.27 -1.27 -23.48
CA ASP A 90 -6.28 -0.19 -23.31
C ASP A 90 -5.55 0.15 -24.62
N GLY A 91 -5.91 -0.57 -25.70
CA GLY A 91 -5.36 -0.36 -27.04
C GLY A 91 -4.02 -1.06 -27.28
N VAL A 92 -3.69 -2.07 -26.48
CA VAL A 92 -2.52 -2.94 -26.72
C VAL A 92 -2.84 -3.84 -27.91
N TRP A 93 -2.27 -3.51 -29.05
CA TRP A 93 -2.63 -4.03 -30.37
C TRP A 93 -1.65 -5.08 -30.88
N PHE A 94 -2.19 -6.21 -31.33
CA PHE A 94 -1.43 -7.27 -32.00
C PHE A 94 -2.00 -7.53 -33.36
N GLN A 95 -1.11 -7.71 -34.35
CA GLN A 95 -1.47 -8.05 -35.71
C GLN A 95 -0.89 -9.42 -36.08
N SER A 96 -1.62 -10.19 -36.92
CA SER A 96 -1.12 -11.46 -37.41
C SER A 96 0.17 -11.30 -38.19
N GLU A 97 1.16 -12.19 -37.97
CA GLU A 97 2.35 -12.27 -38.83
C GLU A 97 1.97 -12.64 -40.27
N LYS A 98 0.94 -13.48 -40.41
CA LYS A 98 0.45 -13.97 -41.71
C LYS A 98 -0.35 -12.89 -42.43
N GLU A 99 0.10 -12.59 -43.66
CA GLU A 99 -0.67 -11.82 -44.63
C GLU A 99 -1.61 -12.71 -45.41
N PHE A 100 -2.80 -12.22 -45.70
CA PHE A 100 -3.81 -12.91 -46.50
C PHE A 100 -4.07 -12.11 -47.77
N LEU A 101 -4.17 -12.80 -48.91
CA LEU A 101 -4.58 -12.22 -50.18
C LEU A 101 -6.07 -12.54 -50.41
N LEU A 102 -6.89 -11.50 -50.47
CA LEU A 102 -8.32 -11.57 -50.80
C LEU A 102 -8.47 -11.25 -52.29
N LYS A 103 -8.81 -12.25 -53.10
CA LYS A 103 -9.05 -12.06 -54.54
C LYS A 103 -10.42 -11.47 -54.80
N ASP A 104 -10.50 -10.54 -55.76
CA ASP A 104 -11.74 -9.88 -56.16
C ASP A 104 -12.86 -10.89 -56.42
N GLY A 105 -14.02 -10.63 -55.79
CA GLY A 105 -15.21 -11.45 -55.86
C GLY A 105 -15.14 -12.82 -55.22
N LYS A 106 -14.01 -13.18 -54.60
CA LYS A 106 -13.84 -14.50 -53.95
C LYS A 106 -14.05 -14.45 -52.45
N LYS A 107 -14.84 -15.38 -51.92
CA LYS A 107 -14.97 -15.65 -50.51
C LYS A 107 -13.66 -16.22 -49.96
N THR A 108 -13.05 -15.56 -48.99
CA THR A 108 -11.75 -15.93 -48.41
C THR A 108 -11.89 -16.13 -46.89
N VAL A 109 -11.41 -17.26 -46.38
CA VAL A 109 -11.31 -17.52 -44.95
C VAL A 109 -9.93 -17.13 -44.44
N LEU A 110 -9.89 -16.20 -43.49
CA LEU A 110 -8.70 -15.82 -42.74
C LEU A 110 -8.70 -16.57 -41.44
N SER A 111 -7.62 -17.28 -41.13
CA SER A 111 -7.50 -18.07 -39.90
C SER A 111 -6.08 -17.91 -39.34
N VAL A 112 -5.99 -17.54 -38.05
CA VAL A 112 -4.73 -17.40 -37.32
C VAL A 112 -4.85 -18.07 -35.96
N PRO A 113 -3.92 -18.99 -35.60
CA PRO A 113 -3.91 -19.62 -34.29
C PRO A 113 -3.79 -18.60 -33.15
N LEU A 114 -4.57 -18.79 -32.09
CA LEU A 114 -4.54 -17.98 -30.87
C LEU A 114 -3.64 -18.57 -29.80
N GLN A 115 -2.92 -19.66 -30.11
CA GLN A 115 -2.01 -20.28 -29.13
C GLN A 115 -0.98 -19.25 -28.62
N ALA A 116 -0.80 -19.23 -27.32
CA ALA A 116 0.19 -18.42 -26.63
C ALA A 116 0.99 -19.30 -25.63
N PRO A 117 2.27 -19.05 -25.42
CA PRO A 117 3.07 -18.08 -26.17
C PRO A 117 3.26 -18.53 -27.64
N GLY A 118 3.35 -17.56 -28.56
CA GLY A 118 3.48 -17.87 -29.97
C GLY A 118 3.94 -16.68 -30.80
N ARG A 119 4.34 -16.94 -32.04
CA ARG A 119 4.83 -15.90 -32.98
C ARG A 119 3.78 -15.50 -34.02
N ASN A 120 2.59 -16.07 -33.96
CA ASN A 120 1.55 -15.77 -34.95
C ASN A 120 1.00 -14.33 -34.85
N TRP A 121 1.26 -13.67 -33.73
CA TRP A 121 0.79 -12.34 -33.41
C TRP A 121 1.97 -11.42 -33.05
N LEU A 122 2.13 -10.37 -33.82
CA LEU A 122 3.21 -9.40 -33.67
C LEU A 122 2.68 -8.15 -32.96
N PRO A 123 3.40 -7.60 -31.98
CA PRO A 123 3.02 -6.36 -31.33
C PRO A 123 3.12 -5.18 -32.29
N SER A 124 2.19 -4.24 -32.19
CA SER A 124 2.19 -3.03 -33.01
C SER A 124 2.13 -1.79 -32.11
N GLY A 125 3.20 -0.98 -32.16
CA GLY A 125 3.31 0.23 -31.35
C GLY A 125 3.72 0.02 -29.90
N HIS A 126 4.12 -1.20 -29.51
CA HIS A 126 4.57 -1.55 -28.15
C HIS A 126 5.51 -2.77 -28.20
N THR A 127 6.07 -3.15 -27.03
CA THR A 127 7.06 -4.25 -26.91
C THR A 127 6.50 -5.51 -26.22
N GLU A 128 5.22 -5.52 -25.86
CA GLU A 128 4.60 -6.64 -25.17
C GLU A 128 4.53 -7.87 -26.07
N SER A 129 4.85 -9.04 -25.52
CA SER A 129 4.76 -10.31 -26.23
C SER A 129 3.36 -10.91 -26.18
N TRP A 130 2.99 -11.64 -27.23
CA TRP A 130 1.74 -12.39 -27.26
C TRP A 130 1.70 -13.44 -26.14
N SER A 131 0.70 -13.37 -25.26
CA SER A 131 0.61 -14.20 -24.05
C SER A 131 -0.84 -14.51 -23.67
N GLY A 132 -1.03 -15.43 -22.73
CA GLY A 132 -2.34 -15.75 -22.15
C GLY A 132 -3.03 -14.55 -21.50
N ARG A 133 -2.25 -13.61 -20.95
CA ARG A 133 -2.77 -12.34 -20.43
C ARG A 133 -3.53 -11.57 -21.53
N ILE A 134 -2.93 -11.42 -22.70
CA ILE A 134 -3.58 -10.72 -23.84
C ILE A 134 -4.78 -11.51 -24.34
N ARG A 135 -4.64 -12.85 -24.51
CA ARG A 135 -5.77 -13.71 -24.91
C ARG A 135 -6.98 -13.56 -24.00
N SER A 136 -6.76 -13.45 -22.70
CA SER A 136 -7.83 -13.29 -21.72
C SER A 136 -8.45 -11.89 -21.70
N ALA A 137 -7.81 -10.92 -22.35
CA ALA A 137 -8.18 -9.51 -22.34
C ALA A 137 -8.61 -8.99 -23.73
N ILE A 138 -8.79 -9.85 -24.74
CA ILE A 138 -9.22 -9.42 -26.08
C ILE A 138 -10.55 -8.70 -25.99
N TYR A 139 -10.53 -7.41 -26.37
CA TYR A 139 -11.70 -6.54 -26.37
C TYR A 139 -12.12 -6.15 -27.79
N GLU A 140 -11.18 -5.83 -28.66
CA GLU A 140 -11.38 -5.50 -30.06
C GLU A 140 -10.67 -6.54 -30.93
N TYR A 141 -11.31 -7.01 -31.98
CA TYR A 141 -10.74 -7.97 -32.93
C TYR A 141 -11.30 -7.72 -34.31
N GLY A 142 -10.50 -7.96 -35.33
CA GLY A 142 -10.91 -7.68 -36.68
C GLY A 142 -9.82 -7.90 -37.73
N ILE A 143 -9.95 -7.14 -38.81
CA ILE A 143 -9.11 -7.26 -40.00
C ILE A 143 -8.66 -5.87 -40.42
N THR A 144 -7.35 -5.73 -40.63
CA THR A 144 -6.78 -4.60 -41.36
C THR A 144 -6.71 -4.99 -42.85
N LEU A 145 -7.25 -4.16 -43.71
CA LEU A 145 -7.33 -4.40 -45.17
C LEU A 145 -6.74 -3.20 -45.89
N CYS A 146 -6.02 -3.49 -46.99
CA CYS A 146 -5.58 -2.49 -47.96
C CYS A 146 -5.58 -3.07 -49.38
N PRO A 147 -5.65 -2.25 -50.46
CA PRO A 147 -5.46 -2.70 -51.81
C PRO A 147 -4.16 -3.48 -51.98
N ALA A 148 -4.20 -4.60 -52.69
CA ALA A 148 -3.04 -5.45 -52.91
C ALA A 148 -1.99 -4.78 -53.82
N ASP A 149 -2.48 -4.01 -54.82
CA ASP A 149 -1.66 -3.16 -55.65
C ASP A 149 -1.77 -1.69 -55.15
N PRO A 150 -0.62 -1.01 -54.89
CA PRO A 150 -0.65 0.40 -54.53
C PRO A 150 -1.34 1.31 -55.55
N ASP A 151 -1.33 0.94 -56.82
CA ASP A 151 -2.01 1.69 -57.89
C ASP A 151 -3.53 1.63 -57.78
N ASP A 152 -4.07 0.65 -57.03
CA ASP A 152 -5.49 0.51 -56.73
C ASP A 152 -5.94 1.29 -55.49
N SER A 153 -5.11 2.15 -54.92
CA SER A 153 -5.42 2.89 -53.67
C SER A 153 -6.72 3.69 -53.72
N ASP A 154 -7.09 4.19 -54.85
CA ASP A 154 -8.31 4.95 -55.09
C ASP A 154 -9.44 4.12 -55.72
N THR A 155 -9.18 2.83 -56.05
CA THR A 155 -10.16 1.92 -56.64
C THR A 155 -11.24 1.58 -55.61
N PRO A 156 -12.54 1.90 -55.89
CA PRO A 156 -13.59 1.60 -54.95
C PRO A 156 -13.87 0.09 -54.89
N TYR A 157 -13.99 -0.42 -53.67
CA TYR A 157 -14.40 -1.80 -53.41
C TYR A 157 -15.50 -1.86 -52.37
N THR A 158 -16.21 -2.99 -52.26
CA THR A 158 -17.18 -3.29 -51.21
C THR A 158 -16.74 -4.51 -50.42
N LEU A 159 -17.14 -4.59 -49.16
CA LEU A 159 -16.83 -5.69 -48.23
C LEU A 159 -18.09 -6.32 -47.68
N THR A 160 -18.05 -7.65 -47.57
CA THR A 160 -18.97 -8.41 -46.72
C THR A 160 -18.14 -9.31 -45.81
N ALA A 161 -18.50 -9.36 -44.55
CA ALA A 161 -17.83 -10.21 -43.55
C ALA A 161 -18.90 -11.06 -42.82
N GLU A 162 -18.61 -12.33 -42.69
CA GLU A 162 -19.43 -13.22 -41.88
C GLU A 162 -19.08 -13.11 -40.40
N ASP A 163 -19.95 -13.66 -39.55
CA ASP A 163 -19.65 -13.68 -38.11
C ASP A 163 -18.32 -14.41 -37.84
N PRO A 164 -17.46 -13.90 -36.98
CA PRO A 164 -16.19 -14.53 -36.66
C PRO A 164 -16.43 -15.85 -35.90
N VAL A 165 -15.59 -16.84 -36.20
CA VAL A 165 -15.62 -18.13 -35.53
C VAL A 165 -14.38 -18.29 -34.65
N PHE A 166 -14.59 -18.77 -33.44
CA PHE A 166 -13.54 -19.08 -32.48
C PHE A 166 -13.62 -20.55 -32.11
N PRO A 167 -13.02 -21.45 -32.93
CA PRO A 167 -13.05 -22.89 -32.64
C PRO A 167 -12.49 -23.21 -31.27
N GLN A 168 -13.19 -23.96 -30.46
CA GLN A 168 -12.75 -24.27 -29.10
C GLN A 168 -11.67 -25.35 -29.10
N LYS A 169 -10.59 -25.09 -28.32
CA LYS A 169 -9.54 -26.06 -28.07
C LYS A 169 -10.13 -27.26 -27.29
N LYS A 170 -9.92 -28.48 -27.82
CA LYS A 170 -10.15 -29.69 -27.05
C LYS A 170 -9.02 -29.87 -26.05
N ALA A 171 -9.31 -30.31 -24.83
CA ALA A 171 -8.28 -30.69 -23.87
C ALA A 171 -7.36 -31.75 -24.50
N ASP A 172 -6.07 -31.40 -24.64
CA ASP A 172 -5.09 -32.27 -25.32
C ASP A 172 -4.50 -33.37 -24.42
N GLY A 173 -4.90 -33.39 -23.13
CA GLY A 173 -4.37 -34.33 -22.15
C GLY A 173 -2.89 -34.14 -21.78
N THR A 174 -2.25 -33.04 -22.23
CA THR A 174 -0.86 -32.74 -21.86
C THR A 174 -0.73 -32.60 -20.34
N PRO A 175 0.14 -33.37 -19.68
CA PRO A 175 0.35 -33.23 -18.24
C PRO A 175 0.75 -31.82 -17.85
N LEU A 176 0.34 -31.36 -16.66
CA LEU A 176 0.78 -30.09 -16.09
C LEU A 176 2.28 -30.20 -15.76
N GLU A 177 3.06 -29.21 -16.16
CA GLU A 177 4.51 -29.15 -15.92
C GLU A 177 4.95 -27.78 -15.44
N ILE A 178 5.94 -27.78 -14.53
CA ILE A 178 6.69 -26.59 -14.13
C ILE A 178 7.93 -26.50 -15.04
N ILE A 179 8.12 -25.38 -15.70
CA ILE A 179 9.22 -25.14 -16.64
C ILE A 179 10.05 -23.95 -16.18
N ASP A 180 11.35 -23.95 -16.52
CA ASP A 180 12.31 -22.85 -16.31
C ASP A 180 12.41 -22.37 -14.86
N TRP A 181 12.26 -23.27 -13.88
CA TRP A 181 12.36 -22.90 -12.47
C TRP A 181 13.81 -22.51 -12.09
N GLN A 182 13.99 -21.22 -11.81
CA GLN A 182 15.26 -20.62 -11.41
C GLN A 182 15.30 -20.50 -9.89
N LEU A 183 16.18 -21.26 -9.26
CA LEU A 183 16.45 -21.20 -7.82
C LEU A 183 17.95 -21.04 -7.59
N PRO A 184 18.41 -20.01 -6.84
CA PRO A 184 19.82 -19.86 -6.55
C PRO A 184 20.32 -21.00 -5.66
N ALA A 185 21.57 -21.41 -5.84
CA ALA A 185 22.20 -22.46 -5.02
C ALA A 185 22.48 -22.00 -3.58
N GLU A 186 22.63 -20.70 -3.38
CA GLU A 186 22.91 -20.08 -2.09
C GLU A 186 21.99 -18.88 -1.86
N MET A 187 21.60 -18.67 -0.60
CA MET A 187 20.82 -17.52 -0.15
C MET A 187 21.51 -16.86 1.05
N THR A 188 21.09 -15.68 1.41
CA THR A 188 21.65 -14.91 2.54
C THR A 188 20.59 -14.67 3.59
N GLN A 189 20.89 -14.90 4.85
CA GLN A 189 19.97 -14.65 5.98
C GLN A 189 19.47 -13.21 5.97
N ASN A 190 18.16 -13.03 6.17
CA ASN A 190 17.46 -11.75 6.20
C ASN A 190 17.53 -10.93 4.88
N VAL A 191 17.91 -11.57 3.76
CA VAL A 191 17.87 -10.98 2.42
C VAL A 191 16.83 -11.73 1.60
N MET A 192 15.83 -11.01 1.12
CA MET A 192 14.76 -11.58 0.31
C MET A 192 15.29 -12.08 -1.05
N VAL A 193 14.83 -13.25 -1.45
CA VAL A 193 15.15 -13.86 -2.76
C VAL A 193 13.86 -14.00 -3.55
N GLU A 194 13.89 -13.61 -4.82
CA GLU A 194 12.83 -13.90 -5.78
C GLU A 194 13.26 -15.09 -6.66
N SER A 195 12.36 -16.03 -6.84
CA SER A 195 12.55 -17.22 -7.68
C SER A 195 11.42 -17.30 -8.68
N ARG A 196 11.78 -17.47 -9.97
CA ARG A 196 10.85 -17.43 -11.10
C ARG A 196 10.74 -18.80 -11.76
N PHE A 197 9.57 -19.08 -12.31
CA PHE A 197 9.27 -20.28 -13.09
C PHE A 197 8.07 -20.02 -13.99
N ASN A 198 7.79 -20.96 -14.90
CA ASN A 198 6.61 -20.93 -15.73
C ASN A 198 5.84 -22.25 -15.62
N LEU A 199 4.61 -22.24 -16.08
CA LEU A 199 3.78 -23.42 -16.27
C LEU A 199 3.59 -23.63 -17.77
N ASN A 200 3.44 -24.90 -18.21
CA ASN A 200 3.13 -25.23 -19.60
C ASN A 200 1.66 -24.99 -19.97
N ARG A 201 0.86 -24.42 -19.02
CA ARG A 201 -0.54 -24.05 -19.22
C ARG A 201 -0.76 -22.58 -18.95
N GLU A 202 -1.74 -22.03 -19.63
CA GLU A 202 -2.23 -20.66 -19.43
C GLU A 202 -3.61 -20.70 -18.80
N TYR A 203 -3.93 -19.67 -18.02
CA TYR A 203 -5.17 -19.54 -17.27
C TYR A 203 -5.91 -18.26 -17.66
N PHE A 204 -7.23 -18.32 -17.68
CA PHE A 204 -8.06 -17.16 -18.00
C PHE A 204 -7.86 -16.04 -16.97
N ASN A 205 -7.79 -16.39 -15.70
CA ASN A 205 -7.45 -15.47 -14.63
C ASN A 205 -6.34 -16.05 -13.72
N PRO A 206 -5.06 -15.82 -14.02
CA PRO A 206 -3.96 -16.35 -13.20
C PRO A 206 -3.89 -15.77 -11.79
N PHE A 207 -4.70 -14.76 -11.49
CA PHE A 207 -4.81 -14.18 -10.15
C PHE A 207 -5.84 -14.90 -9.28
N ASP A 208 -6.72 -15.71 -9.89
CA ASP A 208 -7.81 -16.35 -9.18
C ASP A 208 -7.38 -17.72 -8.61
N PRO A 209 -7.24 -17.86 -7.28
CA PRO A 209 -6.90 -19.13 -6.66
C PRO A 209 -8.00 -20.20 -6.82
N ASP A 210 -9.22 -19.84 -7.30
CA ASP A 210 -10.27 -20.80 -7.63
C ASP A 210 -10.07 -21.39 -9.03
N GLU A 211 -9.23 -20.79 -9.86
CA GLU A 211 -8.81 -21.33 -11.17
C GLU A 211 -7.45 -22.02 -11.07
N ILE A 212 -6.48 -21.35 -10.44
CA ILE A 212 -5.11 -21.84 -10.28
C ILE A 212 -4.49 -21.40 -8.96
N GLU A 213 -4.11 -22.34 -8.13
CA GLU A 213 -3.43 -22.08 -6.87
C GLU A 213 -1.96 -22.52 -6.97
N VAL A 214 -1.06 -21.56 -6.83
CA VAL A 214 0.38 -21.80 -6.89
C VAL A 214 1.00 -21.39 -5.58
N ASP A 215 1.73 -22.32 -4.97
CA ASP A 215 2.40 -22.14 -3.68
C ASP A 215 3.83 -22.68 -3.75
N PHE A 216 4.64 -22.31 -2.78
CA PHE A 216 5.89 -22.97 -2.48
C PHE A 216 5.88 -23.48 -1.03
N GLU A 217 6.51 -24.63 -0.84
CA GLU A 217 6.63 -25.28 0.45
C GLU A 217 8.09 -25.26 0.91
N ILE A 218 8.29 -25.01 2.20
CA ILE A 218 9.61 -24.87 2.82
C ILE A 218 9.76 -25.90 3.91
N ASP A 219 10.89 -26.60 3.89
CA ASP A 219 11.40 -27.40 5.00
C ASP A 219 12.73 -26.77 5.49
N ASP A 220 12.64 -26.07 6.59
CA ASP A 220 13.77 -25.44 7.30
C ASP A 220 14.20 -26.20 8.56
N SER A 221 13.82 -27.49 8.66
CA SER A 221 14.06 -28.31 9.84
C SER A 221 15.55 -28.45 10.21
N LYS A 222 16.44 -28.30 9.22
CA LYS A 222 17.89 -28.34 9.40
C LYS A 222 18.55 -26.96 9.61
N ALA A 223 17.77 -25.88 9.58
CA ALA A 223 18.30 -24.54 9.82
C ALA A 223 18.53 -24.32 11.32
N GLU A 224 19.58 -23.58 11.67
CA GLU A 224 19.88 -23.19 13.05
C GLU A 224 18.83 -22.20 13.56
N LYS A 225 17.90 -22.66 14.39
CA LYS A 225 16.83 -21.83 14.96
C LYS A 225 17.33 -21.16 16.24
N ARG A 226 17.44 -19.84 16.21
CA ARG A 226 17.51 -19.06 17.45
C ARG A 226 16.10 -18.95 18.06
N PRO A 227 15.95 -19.06 19.39
CA PRO A 227 14.65 -18.86 20.00
C PRO A 227 14.17 -17.42 19.71
N VAL A 228 13.14 -17.31 18.88
CA VAL A 228 12.43 -16.05 18.68
C VAL A 228 11.42 -15.92 19.83
N PRO A 229 11.39 -14.80 20.55
CA PRO A 229 10.33 -14.57 21.52
C PRO A 229 8.98 -14.65 20.82
N VAL A 230 8.16 -15.59 21.25
CA VAL A 230 6.83 -15.77 20.69
C VAL A 230 6.01 -14.55 21.11
N ALA A 231 5.66 -13.68 20.15
CA ALA A 231 4.61 -12.70 20.36
C ALA A 231 3.38 -13.43 20.91
N LYS A 232 2.69 -12.85 21.92
CA LYS A 232 1.48 -13.46 22.46
C LYS A 232 0.59 -13.84 21.28
N ARG A 233 0.30 -15.15 21.16
CA ARG A 233 -0.55 -15.65 20.12
C ARG A 233 -1.92 -15.03 20.30
N PHE A 234 -2.38 -14.41 19.25
CA PHE A 234 -3.72 -13.97 19.09
C PHE A 234 -4.68 -15.18 19.14
N HIS A 235 -5.76 -15.09 19.88
CA HIS A 235 -6.83 -16.08 19.90
C HIS A 235 -8.08 -15.49 19.27
N VAL A 236 -8.71 -16.21 18.36
CA VAL A 236 -10.02 -15.82 17.79
C VAL A 236 -11.06 -15.62 18.88
N SER A 237 -10.96 -16.37 20.01
CA SER A 237 -11.75 -16.11 21.21
C SER A 237 -11.61 -14.68 21.76
N ASP A 238 -10.58 -13.94 21.38
CA ASP A 238 -10.41 -12.54 21.75
C ASP A 238 -11.20 -11.59 20.83
N ILE A 239 -11.50 -12.02 19.58
CA ILE A 239 -12.34 -11.27 18.63
C ILE A 239 -13.80 -11.73 18.69
N LEU A 240 -14.06 -13.03 18.59
CA LEU A 240 -15.37 -13.62 18.45
C LEU A 240 -16.41 -13.13 19.47
N PRO A 241 -16.12 -13.01 20.78
CA PRO A 241 -17.09 -12.52 21.75
C PRO A 241 -17.52 -11.07 21.53
N ARG A 242 -16.66 -10.28 20.85
CA ARG A 242 -16.96 -8.87 20.55
C ARG A 242 -17.90 -8.75 19.35
N VAL A 243 -17.72 -9.65 18.38
CA VAL A 243 -18.48 -9.68 17.13
C VAL A 243 -19.83 -10.36 17.30
N THR A 244 -19.89 -11.48 18.04
CA THR A 244 -21.10 -12.30 18.21
C THR A 244 -22.26 -11.59 18.89
N LYS A 245 -22.02 -10.54 19.67
CA LYS A 245 -23.09 -9.76 20.32
C LYS A 245 -23.86 -8.84 19.37
N THR A 246 -23.35 -8.61 18.18
CA THR A 246 -23.86 -7.64 17.21
C THR A 246 -24.33 -8.24 15.91
N LEU A 247 -24.00 -9.52 15.63
CA LEU A 247 -24.39 -10.20 14.42
C LEU A 247 -25.82 -10.76 14.50
N LEU A 248 -26.53 -10.70 13.37
CA LEU A 248 -27.84 -11.31 13.22
C LEU A 248 -27.75 -12.81 12.88
N PRO A 249 -28.76 -13.64 13.14
CA PRO A 249 -28.70 -15.09 12.95
C PRO A 249 -28.34 -15.53 11.52
N TRP A 250 -28.69 -14.74 10.50
CA TRP A 250 -28.36 -15.03 9.11
C TRP A 250 -26.89 -14.74 8.73
N GLU A 251 -26.11 -14.20 9.68
CA GLU A 251 -24.69 -13.87 9.55
C GLU A 251 -23.77 -14.97 10.13
N GLU A 252 -24.32 -16.13 10.47
CA GLU A 252 -23.54 -17.26 11.03
C GLU A 252 -22.50 -17.81 10.08
N ARG A 253 -22.77 -17.77 8.77
CA ARG A 253 -21.84 -18.30 7.76
C ARG A 253 -20.48 -17.59 7.76
N PRO A 254 -20.38 -16.24 7.76
CA PRO A 254 -19.11 -15.56 7.87
C PRO A 254 -18.32 -15.90 9.13
N MET A 255 -19.03 -16.10 10.24
CA MET A 255 -18.39 -16.51 11.50
C MET A 255 -17.80 -17.91 11.43
N ALA A 256 -18.53 -18.86 10.82
CA ALA A 256 -18.04 -20.21 10.62
C ALA A 256 -16.82 -20.26 9.69
N GLU A 257 -16.79 -19.43 8.66
CA GLU A 257 -15.64 -19.31 7.76
C GLU A 257 -14.41 -18.75 8.50
N LEU A 258 -14.61 -17.74 9.37
CA LEU A 258 -13.53 -17.17 10.18
C LEU A 258 -12.97 -18.20 11.18
N GLU A 259 -13.84 -18.95 11.87
CA GLU A 259 -13.43 -20.04 12.77
C GLU A 259 -12.63 -21.12 12.03
N LEU A 260 -13.13 -21.57 10.88
CA LEU A 260 -12.45 -22.56 10.06
C LEU A 260 -11.07 -22.06 9.58
N GLN A 261 -10.98 -20.80 9.20
CA GLN A 261 -9.72 -20.21 8.79
C GLN A 261 -8.73 -20.13 9.95
N TYR A 262 -9.21 -19.78 11.15
CA TYR A 262 -8.39 -19.77 12.34
C TYR A 262 -7.91 -21.17 12.72
N GLU A 263 -8.78 -22.18 12.73
CA GLU A 263 -8.39 -23.55 12.99
C GLU A 263 -7.28 -24.01 12.03
N LYS A 264 -7.40 -23.69 10.72
CA LYS A 264 -6.37 -23.95 9.73
C LYS A 264 -5.04 -23.25 10.04
N THR A 265 -5.07 -22.05 10.64
CA THR A 265 -3.84 -21.37 11.04
C THR A 265 -3.14 -22.01 12.25
N LEU A 266 -3.88 -22.78 13.05
CA LEU A 266 -3.33 -23.53 14.18
C LEU A 266 -2.74 -24.89 13.79
N GLU A 267 -3.15 -25.46 12.65
CA GLU A 267 -2.55 -26.67 12.13
C GLU A 267 -1.05 -26.43 11.92
N LYS A 268 -0.24 -27.35 12.41
CA LYS A 268 1.20 -27.39 12.08
C LYS A 268 1.36 -28.23 10.82
N PRO A 269 1.40 -27.62 9.64
CA PRO A 269 1.66 -28.37 8.43
C PRO A 269 3.03 -29.00 8.49
N GLU A 270 3.21 -30.13 7.83
CA GLU A 270 4.53 -30.79 7.68
C GLU A 270 5.57 -29.83 7.12
N PHE A 271 5.12 -28.94 6.23
CA PHE A 271 5.92 -27.90 5.59
C PHE A 271 5.23 -26.54 5.71
N GLN A 272 6.02 -25.48 5.89
CA GLN A 272 5.51 -24.11 5.76
C GLN A 272 5.14 -23.85 4.30
N ARG A 273 3.95 -23.32 4.05
CA ARG A 273 3.44 -23.05 2.70
C ARG A 273 3.14 -21.57 2.54
N TYR A 274 3.66 -20.99 1.45
CA TYR A 274 3.44 -19.59 1.10
C TYR A 274 2.99 -19.46 -0.35
N PRO A 275 2.14 -18.48 -0.67
CA PRO A 275 1.66 -18.29 -2.02
C PRO A 275 2.74 -17.75 -2.96
N ALA A 276 2.69 -18.20 -4.21
CA ALA A 276 3.36 -17.57 -5.34
C ALA A 276 2.43 -16.51 -5.98
N PHE A 277 3.01 -15.64 -6.81
CA PHE A 277 2.28 -14.62 -7.54
C PHE A 277 2.59 -14.67 -9.04
N TYR A 278 1.63 -14.21 -9.84
CA TYR A 278 1.82 -14.01 -11.28
C TYR A 278 2.36 -12.61 -11.52
N GLY A 279 3.43 -12.49 -12.30
CA GLY A 279 4.20 -11.28 -12.50
C GLY A 279 4.51 -10.99 -13.97
N GLN A 280 4.93 -9.77 -14.24
CA GLN A 280 5.39 -9.31 -15.56
C GLN A 280 6.46 -8.25 -15.34
N ASP A 281 7.51 -8.28 -16.16
CA ASP A 281 8.50 -7.22 -16.18
C ASP A 281 8.06 -6.07 -17.09
N PHE A 282 8.48 -4.86 -16.73
CA PHE A 282 8.22 -3.66 -17.50
C PHE A 282 9.48 -2.81 -17.64
N LEU A 283 9.53 -2.03 -18.71
CA LEU A 283 10.45 -0.91 -18.87
C LEU A 283 9.73 0.39 -18.58
N ARG A 284 10.38 1.27 -17.82
CA ARG A 284 9.95 2.65 -17.62
C ARG A 284 10.51 3.52 -18.75
N ARG A 285 9.65 4.23 -19.43
CA ARG A 285 10.01 5.33 -20.32
C ARG A 285 9.34 6.60 -19.87
N MET A 286 10.01 7.73 -20.07
CA MET A 286 9.40 9.04 -19.89
C MET A 286 8.99 9.58 -21.25
N HIS A 287 7.70 9.88 -21.41
CA HIS A 287 7.17 10.59 -22.57
C HIS A 287 6.82 12.01 -22.13
N PHE A 288 7.68 12.97 -22.49
CA PHE A 288 7.67 14.29 -21.86
C PHE A 288 7.79 14.22 -20.34
N THR A 289 6.71 14.50 -19.62
CA THR A 289 6.64 14.46 -18.17
C THR A 289 5.84 13.28 -17.61
N GLU A 290 5.32 12.40 -18.47
CA GLU A 290 4.54 11.23 -18.03
C GLU A 290 5.37 9.96 -18.06
N GLU A 291 5.18 9.12 -17.04
CA GLU A 291 5.72 7.77 -17.03
C GLU A 291 4.87 6.84 -17.88
N ILE A 292 5.53 6.18 -18.83
CA ILE A 292 4.95 5.07 -19.60
C ILE A 292 5.65 3.78 -19.16
N THR A 293 4.87 2.76 -18.84
CA THR A 293 5.37 1.41 -18.59
C THR A 293 5.07 0.51 -19.77
N GLU A 294 6.10 -0.11 -20.31
CA GLU A 294 6.00 -1.05 -21.43
C GLU A 294 6.36 -2.45 -20.96
N ALA A 295 5.46 -3.41 -21.16
CA ALA A 295 5.71 -4.81 -20.79
C ALA A 295 6.89 -5.40 -21.59
N VAL A 296 7.74 -6.19 -20.93
CA VAL A 296 8.91 -6.84 -21.52
C VAL A 296 8.88 -8.33 -21.26
N GLY A 297 9.08 -9.12 -22.30
CA GLY A 297 9.07 -10.57 -22.22
C GLY A 297 7.67 -11.13 -21.97
N LEU A 298 7.61 -12.37 -21.51
CA LEU A 298 6.38 -13.05 -21.12
C LEU A 298 6.11 -12.88 -19.64
N PRO A 299 4.85 -12.88 -19.21
CA PRO A 299 4.51 -13.04 -17.80
C PRO A 299 5.09 -14.33 -17.23
N TYR A 300 5.28 -14.36 -15.93
CA TYR A 300 5.87 -15.48 -15.21
C TYR A 300 5.20 -15.69 -13.86
N TRP A 301 5.39 -16.88 -13.28
CA TRP A 301 5.12 -17.13 -11.89
C TRP A 301 6.38 -16.88 -11.06
N ALA A 302 6.22 -16.31 -9.87
CA ALA A 302 7.31 -16.10 -8.95
C ALA A 302 6.87 -16.31 -7.51
N PHE A 303 7.83 -16.66 -6.67
CA PHE A 303 7.68 -16.55 -5.24
C PHE A 303 8.84 -15.74 -4.65
N ARG A 304 8.58 -15.11 -3.49
CA ARG A 304 9.59 -14.44 -2.69
C ARG A 304 9.77 -15.17 -1.37
N TYR A 305 11.01 -15.38 -1.01
CA TYR A 305 11.39 -16.06 0.21
C TYR A 305 12.35 -15.21 1.03
N LEU A 306 12.09 -15.10 2.35
CA LEU A 306 12.99 -14.49 3.31
C LEU A 306 13.63 -15.59 4.20
N PRO A 307 14.87 -15.98 3.95
CA PRO A 307 15.58 -16.91 4.80
C PRO A 307 15.85 -16.27 6.18
N LYS A 308 15.29 -16.84 7.25
CA LYS A 308 15.44 -16.29 8.63
C LYS A 308 16.62 -16.85 9.38
N HIS A 309 17.06 -18.04 9.03
CA HIS A 309 18.08 -18.78 9.75
C HIS A 309 19.13 -19.34 8.79
N PRO A 310 20.43 -19.32 9.16
CA PRO A 310 21.47 -19.98 8.37
C PRO A 310 21.31 -21.51 8.42
N GLY A 311 21.84 -22.20 7.40
CA GLY A 311 21.79 -23.66 7.30
C GLY A 311 21.14 -24.14 6.01
N GLU A 312 20.82 -25.43 5.94
CA GLU A 312 20.17 -26.03 4.78
C GLU A 312 18.64 -25.81 4.84
N VAL A 313 18.08 -25.36 3.74
CA VAL A 313 16.64 -25.21 3.51
C VAL A 313 16.25 -25.96 2.24
N ARG A 314 15.16 -26.69 2.26
CA ARG A 314 14.62 -27.36 1.08
C ARG A 314 13.33 -26.67 0.65
N LEU A 315 13.21 -26.43 -0.65
CA LEU A 315 12.04 -25.79 -1.23
C LEU A 315 11.48 -26.64 -2.37
N ARG A 316 10.14 -26.68 -2.49
CA ARG A 316 9.45 -27.22 -3.65
C ARG A 316 8.26 -26.36 -4.03
N LEU A 317 7.85 -26.48 -5.28
CA LEU A 317 6.65 -25.85 -5.79
C LEU A 317 5.46 -26.81 -5.68
N ARG A 318 4.28 -26.27 -5.40
CA ARG A 318 2.99 -26.95 -5.46
C ARG A 318 2.10 -26.14 -6.39
N VAL A 319 1.52 -26.81 -7.38
CA VAL A 319 0.57 -26.23 -8.32
C VAL A 319 -0.71 -27.05 -8.26
N HIS A 320 -1.83 -26.39 -8.02
CA HIS A 320 -3.17 -27.01 -8.06
C HIS A 320 -4.00 -26.33 -9.13
N ASP A 321 -4.08 -26.96 -10.28
CA ASP A 321 -4.95 -26.56 -11.39
C ASP A 321 -6.38 -27.01 -11.08
N LYS A 322 -7.21 -26.11 -10.61
CA LYS A 322 -8.60 -26.42 -10.23
C LYS A 322 -9.51 -26.55 -11.43
N THR A 323 -9.08 -26.14 -12.61
CA THR A 323 -9.85 -26.29 -13.85
C THR A 323 -9.84 -27.74 -14.34
N THR A 324 -8.75 -28.46 -14.06
CA THR A 324 -8.61 -29.90 -14.40
C THR A 324 -8.60 -30.79 -13.17
N GLY A 325 -8.37 -30.24 -11.98
CA GLY A 325 -8.18 -31.01 -10.74
C GLY A 325 -6.75 -31.53 -10.53
N ASP A 326 -5.82 -31.21 -11.43
CA ASP A 326 -4.42 -31.68 -11.34
C ASP A 326 -3.70 -31.02 -10.16
N ILE A 327 -2.96 -31.80 -9.38
CA ILE A 327 -2.05 -31.31 -8.34
C ILE A 327 -0.63 -31.78 -8.66
N LEU A 328 0.26 -30.82 -8.89
CA LEU A 328 1.67 -31.07 -9.21
C LEU A 328 2.57 -30.62 -8.07
N TYR A 329 3.49 -31.47 -7.64
CA TYR A 329 4.60 -31.13 -6.78
C TYR A 329 5.93 -31.26 -7.51
N SER A 330 6.74 -30.23 -7.48
CA SER A 330 8.14 -30.37 -7.92
C SER A 330 8.94 -31.21 -6.92
N PRO A 331 10.06 -31.82 -7.32
CA PRO A 331 11.05 -32.32 -6.36
C PRO A 331 11.54 -31.21 -5.44
N PHE A 332 11.89 -31.56 -4.18
CA PHE A 332 12.58 -30.63 -3.29
C PHE A 332 13.97 -30.29 -3.85
N ARG A 333 14.30 -29.00 -3.82
CA ARG A 333 15.63 -28.50 -4.10
C ARG A 333 16.22 -27.95 -2.79
N THR A 334 17.47 -28.34 -2.51
CA THR A 334 18.21 -27.88 -1.32
C THR A 334 19.00 -26.62 -1.65
N VAL A 335 18.94 -25.65 -0.74
CA VAL A 335 19.66 -24.38 -0.82
C VAL A 335 20.37 -24.13 0.49
N THR A 336 21.60 -23.61 0.44
CA THR A 336 22.35 -23.20 1.62
C THR A 336 22.09 -21.73 1.93
N VAL A 337 21.64 -21.44 3.15
CA VAL A 337 21.49 -20.08 3.66
C VAL A 337 22.75 -19.71 4.45
N LYS A 338 23.45 -18.68 4.01
CA LYS A 338 24.62 -18.11 4.69
C LYS A 338 24.17 -17.14 5.79
N ALA A 339 24.86 -17.14 6.91
CA ALA A 339 24.69 -16.11 7.94
C ALA A 339 25.03 -14.72 7.42
N SER A 340 24.38 -13.68 7.94
CA SER A 340 24.66 -12.28 7.58
C SER A 340 24.37 -11.34 8.73
N ASP A 341 24.90 -10.11 8.62
CA ASP A 341 24.67 -9.00 9.54
C ASP A 341 23.45 -8.15 9.12
N ALA A 342 22.67 -8.60 8.14
CA ALA A 342 21.45 -7.90 7.71
C ALA A 342 20.48 -7.78 8.88
N ARG A 343 19.97 -6.56 9.11
CA ARG A 343 19.11 -6.22 10.26
C ARG A 343 17.83 -7.05 10.32
N GLY A 344 17.31 -7.44 9.13
CA GLY A 344 16.05 -8.14 8.99
C GLY A 344 14.82 -7.25 9.22
N PRO A 345 13.63 -7.87 9.34
CA PRO A 345 12.38 -7.13 9.51
C PRO A 345 12.30 -6.38 10.84
N VAL A 346 11.42 -5.37 10.88
CA VAL A 346 11.10 -4.60 12.09
C VAL A 346 9.95 -5.26 12.85
N HIS A 347 10.01 -5.22 14.17
CA HIS A 347 8.93 -5.66 15.06
C HIS A 347 8.85 -4.78 16.31
N VAL A 348 7.75 -4.87 17.05
CA VAL A 348 7.63 -4.22 18.36
C VAL A 348 8.67 -4.81 19.29
N SER A 349 9.42 -3.97 19.98
CA SER A 349 10.47 -4.42 20.87
C SER A 349 9.90 -5.16 22.10
N HIS A 350 10.49 -6.31 22.39
CA HIS A 350 10.21 -7.04 23.63
C HIS A 350 10.95 -6.49 24.86
N LYS A 351 11.95 -5.63 24.65
CA LYS A 351 12.64 -4.93 25.75
C LYS A 351 11.84 -3.71 26.23
N ASN A 352 11.23 -2.98 25.28
CA ASN A 352 10.37 -1.84 25.56
C ASN A 352 9.26 -1.76 24.51
N SER A 353 8.06 -2.21 24.87
CA SER A 353 6.91 -2.31 23.95
C SER A 353 6.41 -0.99 23.38
N MET A 354 6.97 0.14 23.82
CA MET A 354 6.64 1.46 23.28
C MET A 354 7.47 1.81 22.02
N TYR A 355 8.40 0.94 21.63
CA TYR A 355 9.31 1.20 20.51
C TYR A 355 9.50 -0.05 19.65
N PHE A 356 10.24 0.12 18.57
CA PHE A 356 10.53 -0.91 17.59
C PHE A 356 12.00 -1.34 17.62
N GLN A 357 12.25 -2.55 17.14
CA GLN A 357 13.58 -3.07 16.92
C GLN A 357 13.64 -3.93 15.66
N PHE A 358 14.84 -4.11 15.12
CA PHE A 358 15.09 -5.05 14.05
C PHE A 358 15.20 -6.50 14.58
N ALA A 359 15.09 -7.46 13.67
CA ALA A 359 15.23 -8.88 14.00
C ALA A 359 16.59 -9.23 14.62
N ASN A 360 17.65 -8.49 14.30
CA ASN A 360 18.98 -8.64 14.93
C ASN A 360 19.06 -8.02 16.35
N GLY A 361 18.01 -7.32 16.79
CA GLY A 361 17.91 -6.68 18.11
C GLY A 361 18.31 -5.22 18.17
N ASP A 362 18.76 -4.62 17.06
CA ASP A 362 19.08 -3.20 16.99
C ASP A 362 17.83 -2.34 17.17
N PHE A 363 17.99 -1.21 17.86
CA PHE A 363 16.95 -0.23 18.06
C PHE A 363 16.54 0.41 16.72
N TYR A 364 15.23 0.60 16.54
CA TYR A 364 14.68 1.32 15.40
C TYR A 364 13.71 2.39 15.87
N TYR A 365 13.99 3.64 15.51
CA TYR A 365 13.11 4.78 15.69
C TYR A 365 12.76 5.33 14.30
N PRO A 366 11.55 5.09 13.78
CA PRO A 366 11.16 5.58 12.46
C PRO A 366 11.16 7.10 12.42
N VAL A 367 11.98 7.66 11.53
CA VAL A 367 11.89 9.07 11.10
C VAL A 367 11.04 9.06 9.84
N SER A 368 9.86 9.64 9.91
CA SER A 368 8.74 9.29 9.02
C SER A 368 8.37 10.40 8.04
N MET A 369 7.91 10.01 6.84
CA MET A 369 7.30 10.86 5.83
C MET A 369 6.10 10.16 5.23
N ASN A 370 4.98 10.87 4.99
CA ASN A 370 3.85 10.32 4.26
C ASN A 370 4.02 10.61 2.76
N ILE A 371 4.44 9.59 1.99
CA ILE A 371 4.58 9.68 0.52
C ILE A 371 3.45 8.88 -0.10
N HIS A 372 2.21 9.23 0.24
CA HIS A 372 1.00 8.49 -0.16
C HIS A 372 0.81 8.41 -1.68
N ALA A 373 1.35 9.37 -2.43
CA ALA A 373 1.28 9.43 -3.88
C ALA A 373 2.55 10.03 -4.49
N ASN A 374 2.70 9.91 -5.79
CA ASN A 374 3.73 10.63 -6.54
C ASN A 374 3.46 12.16 -6.57
N THR A 375 2.19 12.58 -6.63
CA THR A 375 1.77 13.97 -6.50
C THR A 375 0.45 14.08 -5.74
N ASP A 376 0.28 15.11 -4.94
CA ASP A 376 -1.03 15.49 -4.38
C ASP A 376 -1.55 16.77 -5.05
N ARG A 377 -2.59 16.65 -5.88
CA ARG A 377 -3.18 17.79 -6.60
C ARG A 377 -3.74 18.86 -5.68
N ARG A 378 -4.04 18.55 -4.42
CA ARG A 378 -4.49 19.54 -3.43
C ARG A 378 -3.38 20.53 -3.12
N SER A 379 -2.11 20.09 -3.10
CA SER A 379 -0.94 20.94 -2.90
C SER A 379 -0.86 22.06 -3.92
N GLU A 380 -1.21 21.80 -5.18
CA GLU A 380 -1.18 22.80 -6.26
C GLU A 380 -2.06 23.99 -5.93
N SER A 381 -3.28 23.72 -5.45
CA SER A 381 -4.23 24.78 -5.10
C SER A 381 -3.91 25.46 -3.76
N ILE A 382 -3.49 24.69 -2.76
CA ILE A 382 -3.19 25.16 -1.41
C ILE A 382 -1.95 26.08 -1.41
N PHE A 383 -0.88 25.64 -2.09
CA PHE A 383 0.40 26.35 -2.08
C PHE A 383 0.59 27.28 -3.29
N LYS A 384 -0.36 27.32 -4.22
CA LYS A 384 -0.35 28.21 -5.42
C LYS A 384 0.89 28.03 -6.30
N TRP A 385 1.35 26.82 -6.49
CA TRP A 385 2.54 26.55 -7.34
C TRP A 385 2.23 25.88 -8.68
N GLY A 386 1.11 25.96 -9.20
CA GLY A 386 0.75 25.36 -10.49
C GLY A 386 0.82 23.84 -10.50
N MET A 387 0.37 23.26 -11.59
CA MET A 387 0.27 21.81 -11.75
C MET A 387 1.64 21.12 -11.74
N LEU A 388 1.77 20.09 -10.91
CA LEU A 388 2.93 19.22 -10.89
C LEU A 388 2.76 18.12 -11.95
N PRO A 389 3.80 17.80 -12.72
CA PRO A 389 3.74 16.67 -13.64
C PRO A 389 3.63 15.35 -12.87
N ASP A 390 2.85 14.43 -13.39
CA ASP A 390 2.76 13.06 -12.90
C ASP A 390 3.86 12.21 -13.56
N ARG A 391 5.01 12.09 -12.86
CA ARG A 391 6.17 11.35 -13.35
C ARG A 391 6.23 9.91 -12.82
N GLY A 392 5.18 9.47 -12.14
CA GLY A 392 5.06 8.11 -11.66
C GLY A 392 6.17 7.70 -10.69
N THR A 393 6.86 6.58 -10.96
CA THR A 393 7.95 6.09 -10.11
C THR A 393 9.19 6.98 -10.13
N ALA A 394 9.32 7.92 -11.08
CA ALA A 394 10.42 8.89 -11.09
C ALA A 394 10.27 9.92 -9.97
N ASP A 395 9.04 10.31 -9.62
CA ASP A 395 8.79 11.17 -8.47
C ASP A 395 9.16 10.47 -7.17
N TYR A 396 8.76 9.21 -7.01
CA TYR A 396 9.20 8.40 -5.86
C TYR A 396 10.72 8.23 -5.78
N GLU A 397 11.41 8.12 -6.92
CA GLU A 397 12.86 8.03 -6.96
C GLU A 397 13.50 9.31 -6.40
N ASP A 398 13.01 10.48 -6.80
CA ASP A 398 13.48 11.77 -6.29
C ASP A 398 13.21 11.92 -4.78
N TYR A 399 11.97 11.63 -4.34
CA TYR A 399 11.60 11.72 -2.93
C TYR A 399 12.39 10.76 -2.05
N LEU A 400 12.44 9.47 -2.40
CA LEU A 400 13.10 8.47 -1.58
C LEU A 400 14.62 8.67 -1.53
N ASN A 401 15.25 9.13 -2.62
CA ASN A 401 16.67 9.49 -2.61
C ASN A 401 16.94 10.70 -1.69
N ALA A 402 16.07 11.70 -1.69
CA ALA A 402 16.20 12.85 -0.79
C ALA A 402 15.93 12.45 0.67
N CYS A 403 14.91 11.67 0.92
CA CYS A 403 14.56 11.13 2.23
C CYS A 403 15.71 10.32 2.84
N GLY A 404 16.30 9.38 2.10
CA GLY A 404 17.41 8.57 2.60
C GLY A 404 18.64 9.43 2.97
N LYS A 405 18.97 10.43 2.14
CA LYS A 405 20.07 11.40 2.44
C LYS A 405 19.80 12.21 3.70
N ALA A 406 18.54 12.48 4.00
CA ALA A 406 18.12 13.24 5.18
C ALA A 406 17.92 12.37 6.44
N GLY A 407 18.16 11.07 6.37
CA GLY A 407 17.95 10.15 7.49
C GLY A 407 16.48 9.80 7.77
N ILE A 408 15.57 10.13 6.85
CA ILE A 408 14.19 9.62 6.89
C ILE A 408 14.26 8.11 6.62
N SER A 409 13.68 7.33 7.51
CA SER A 409 13.81 5.88 7.52
C SER A 409 12.48 5.13 7.41
N MET A 410 11.34 5.83 7.41
CA MET A 410 10.02 5.25 7.18
C MET A 410 9.23 6.12 6.21
N ALA A 411 8.59 5.49 5.24
CA ALA A 411 7.66 6.14 4.33
C ALA A 411 6.30 5.42 4.38
N GLU A 412 5.23 6.18 4.47
CA GLU A 412 3.89 5.65 4.25
C GLU A 412 3.56 5.73 2.76
N ILE A 413 3.09 4.62 2.18
CA ILE A 413 2.77 4.51 0.76
C ILE A 413 1.43 3.80 0.61
N TRP A 414 0.56 4.37 -0.24
CA TRP A 414 -0.82 3.91 -0.39
C TRP A 414 -1.05 3.12 -1.67
N MET A 415 -1.88 2.06 -1.56
CA MET A 415 -2.45 1.34 -2.69
C MET A 415 -3.82 1.91 -3.07
N ALA A 416 -3.86 3.20 -3.39
CA ALA A 416 -5.10 3.90 -3.77
C ALA A 416 -5.32 3.90 -5.29
N SER A 417 -6.57 4.12 -5.73
CA SER A 417 -6.95 4.11 -7.16
C SER A 417 -6.22 5.17 -7.98
N TRP A 418 -5.85 6.25 -7.35
CA TRP A 418 -5.13 7.39 -7.95
C TRP A 418 -3.60 7.28 -7.85
N THR A 419 -3.09 6.17 -7.29
CA THR A 419 -1.67 5.82 -7.29
C THR A 419 -1.45 4.40 -7.82
N TYR A 420 -1.05 3.44 -6.98
CA TYR A 420 -0.65 2.10 -7.42
C TYR A 420 -1.53 0.99 -6.84
N ALA A 421 -2.85 1.23 -6.67
CA ALA A 421 -3.76 0.11 -6.43
C ALA A 421 -3.59 -0.94 -7.53
N ILE A 422 -3.60 -2.21 -7.14
CA ILE A 422 -3.49 -3.30 -8.10
C ILE A 422 -4.84 -3.66 -8.73
N GLU A 423 -5.93 -3.21 -8.15
CA GLU A 423 -7.29 -3.52 -8.57
C GLU A 423 -8.15 -2.27 -8.54
N TRP A 424 -8.84 -2.00 -9.64
CA TRP A 424 -9.83 -0.93 -9.74
C TRP A 424 -10.77 -1.17 -10.93
N ASP A 425 -11.70 -0.22 -11.17
CA ASP A 425 -12.64 -0.28 -12.29
C ASP A 425 -11.93 -0.52 -13.63
N SER A 426 -12.42 -1.52 -14.37
CA SER A 426 -11.87 -1.89 -15.68
C SER A 426 -12.03 -0.82 -16.76
N ALA A 427 -12.86 0.19 -16.58
CA ALA A 427 -12.95 1.33 -17.47
C ALA A 427 -11.79 2.31 -17.34
N ARG A 428 -11.08 2.28 -16.21
CA ARG A 428 -9.83 3.02 -16.06
C ARG A 428 -8.69 2.28 -16.76
N LYS A 429 -7.89 3.04 -17.52
CA LYS A 429 -6.70 2.51 -18.18
C LYS A 429 -5.77 1.82 -17.17
N GLY A 430 -5.28 0.63 -17.52
CA GLY A 430 -4.34 -0.14 -16.70
C GLY A 430 -5.00 -1.02 -15.63
N TYR A 431 -6.33 -0.98 -15.45
CA TYR A 431 -7.04 -1.83 -14.50
C TYR A 431 -7.90 -2.90 -15.18
N GLY A 432 -7.95 -4.07 -14.59
CA GLY A 432 -8.66 -5.23 -15.13
C GLY A 432 -10.06 -5.48 -14.53
N GLY A 433 -10.51 -4.64 -13.61
CA GLY A 433 -11.72 -4.88 -12.82
C GLY A 433 -11.46 -5.77 -11.60
N ASN A 434 -12.55 -6.21 -10.96
CA ASN A 434 -12.48 -7.02 -9.76
C ASN A 434 -11.76 -8.36 -10.01
N GLY A 435 -10.79 -8.72 -9.16
CA GLY A 435 -10.05 -9.98 -9.22
C GLY A 435 -9.04 -10.08 -10.38
N ARG A 436 -8.78 -9.00 -11.12
CA ARG A 436 -7.78 -8.94 -12.20
C ARG A 436 -6.79 -7.81 -11.92
N TYR A 437 -5.60 -8.19 -11.43
CA TYR A 437 -4.66 -7.21 -10.89
C TYR A 437 -3.81 -6.56 -11.99
N SER A 438 -3.58 -5.26 -11.83
CA SER A 438 -2.71 -4.46 -12.69
C SER A 438 -1.25 -4.86 -12.46
N LEU A 439 -0.67 -5.60 -13.42
CA LEU A 439 0.72 -6.01 -13.36
C LEU A 439 1.67 -4.80 -13.46
N ALA A 440 1.27 -3.77 -14.21
CA ALA A 440 2.05 -2.53 -14.31
C ALA A 440 2.13 -1.80 -12.96
N ASN A 441 1.00 -1.67 -12.23
CA ASN A 441 1.02 -1.05 -10.91
C ASN A 441 1.74 -1.91 -9.87
N ALA A 442 1.59 -3.24 -9.96
CA ALA A 442 2.34 -4.14 -9.09
C ALA A 442 3.86 -4.04 -9.33
N TRP A 443 4.29 -3.89 -10.59
CA TRP A 443 5.69 -3.63 -10.93
C TRP A 443 6.15 -2.24 -10.45
N ARG A 444 5.32 -1.18 -10.59
CA ARG A 444 5.61 0.15 -10.05
C ARG A 444 5.82 0.12 -8.55
N MET A 445 4.96 -0.59 -7.82
CA MET A 445 5.11 -0.78 -6.39
C MET A 445 6.40 -1.53 -6.04
N ASP A 446 6.77 -2.58 -6.78
CA ASP A 446 8.07 -3.24 -6.62
C ASP A 446 9.23 -2.27 -6.84
N ARG A 447 9.12 -1.38 -7.84
CA ARG A 447 10.13 -0.36 -8.09
C ARG A 447 10.25 0.61 -6.91
N VAL A 448 9.13 1.04 -6.34
CA VAL A 448 9.09 1.90 -5.15
C VAL A 448 9.73 1.19 -3.96
N MET A 449 9.40 -0.08 -3.73
CA MET A 449 10.02 -0.89 -2.67
C MET A 449 11.54 -1.04 -2.85
N GLN A 450 12.02 -1.28 -4.07
CA GLN A 450 13.45 -1.33 -4.38
C GLN A 450 14.16 0.01 -4.11
N LEU A 451 13.50 1.13 -4.43
CA LEU A 451 14.01 2.47 -4.15
C LEU A 451 14.05 2.76 -2.64
N ALA A 452 13.02 2.36 -1.91
CA ALA A 452 12.98 2.45 -0.45
C ALA A 452 14.12 1.63 0.17
N GLN A 453 14.27 0.37 -0.24
CA GLN A 453 15.35 -0.50 0.21
C GLN A 453 16.73 0.10 -0.04
N LYS A 454 16.99 0.58 -1.27
CA LYS A 454 18.25 1.23 -1.65
C LYS A 454 18.62 2.39 -0.73
N ASN A 455 17.61 3.10 -0.22
CA ASN A 455 17.76 4.28 0.63
C ASN A 455 17.60 3.99 2.13
N GLY A 456 17.50 2.72 2.54
CA GLY A 456 17.35 2.33 3.94
C GLY A 456 16.00 2.73 4.55
N ILE A 457 14.97 2.88 3.72
CA ILE A 457 13.62 3.29 4.11
C ILE A 457 12.73 2.06 4.24
N TYR A 458 11.95 2.01 5.30
CA TYR A 458 10.95 0.99 5.58
C TYR A 458 9.56 1.53 5.24
N VAL A 459 8.72 0.70 4.63
CA VAL A 459 7.43 1.14 4.07
C VAL A 459 6.28 0.72 4.96
N ASN A 460 5.48 1.68 5.44
CA ASN A 460 4.13 1.44 5.94
C ASN A 460 3.20 1.34 4.72
N LEU A 461 2.73 0.12 4.42
CA LEU A 461 1.93 -0.15 3.23
C LEU A 461 0.45 -0.09 3.56
N VAL A 462 -0.24 0.95 3.09
CA VAL A 462 -1.67 1.16 3.27
C VAL A 462 -2.44 0.45 2.16
N LEU A 463 -3.32 -0.48 2.53
CA LEU A 463 -4.05 -1.31 1.57
C LEU A 463 -5.34 -0.65 1.07
N ASP A 464 -6.05 0.04 1.95
CA ASP A 464 -7.32 0.70 1.66
C ASP A 464 -7.43 2.05 2.41
N SER A 465 -8.29 2.94 1.93
CA SER A 465 -8.58 4.22 2.55
C SER A 465 -10.09 4.50 2.58
N HIS A 466 -10.50 5.50 3.37
CA HIS A 466 -11.90 5.92 3.47
C HIS A 466 -12.51 6.25 2.11
N GLY A 467 -11.73 6.83 1.18
CA GLY A 467 -12.18 7.20 -0.18
C GLY A 467 -12.80 6.05 -0.94
N LYS A 468 -12.26 4.84 -0.78
CA LYS A 468 -12.71 3.62 -1.46
C LYS A 468 -14.21 3.35 -1.32
N LEU A 469 -14.79 3.62 -0.16
CA LEU A 469 -16.23 3.43 0.12
C LEU A 469 -16.99 4.75 0.27
N SER A 470 -16.33 5.90 0.03
CA SER A 470 -16.92 7.21 0.21
C SER A 470 -17.60 7.71 -1.06
N SER A 471 -18.76 8.35 -0.88
CA SER A 471 -19.47 9.13 -1.90
C SER A 471 -19.45 10.63 -1.62
N SER A 472 -18.73 11.09 -0.59
CA SER A 472 -18.74 12.48 -0.13
C SER A 472 -17.35 13.07 0.12
N SER A 473 -16.45 12.35 0.78
CA SER A 473 -15.08 12.78 1.04
C SER A 473 -14.13 11.90 0.25
N ASP A 474 -13.23 12.48 -0.54
CA ASP A 474 -12.32 11.77 -1.44
C ASP A 474 -13.00 10.63 -2.22
N GLN A 475 -14.05 10.99 -2.94
CA GLN A 475 -15.08 10.11 -3.50
C GLN A 475 -14.50 9.11 -4.50
N GLU A 476 -14.47 7.82 -4.16
CA GLU A 476 -14.04 6.73 -5.05
C GLU A 476 -15.11 5.64 -5.25
N TRP A 477 -16.19 5.65 -4.43
CA TRP A 477 -17.24 4.65 -4.53
C TRP A 477 -17.94 4.66 -5.90
N GLY A 478 -18.07 5.81 -6.55
CA GLY A 478 -18.75 5.96 -7.84
C GLY A 478 -18.23 5.05 -8.94
N ASP A 479 -16.94 4.77 -8.94
CA ASP A 479 -16.24 3.90 -9.90
C ASP A 479 -15.49 2.74 -9.22
N HIS A 480 -15.96 2.35 -8.02
CA HIS A 480 -15.45 1.17 -7.34
C HIS A 480 -15.89 -0.11 -8.09
N PRO A 481 -15.01 -1.13 -8.28
CA PRO A 481 -15.33 -2.32 -9.07
C PRO A 481 -16.49 -3.16 -8.52
N LEU A 482 -16.81 -3.07 -7.24
CA LEU A 482 -17.94 -3.77 -6.65
C LEU A 482 -19.25 -2.99 -6.65
N ASN A 483 -19.28 -1.73 -7.09
CA ASN A 483 -20.49 -0.89 -7.05
C ASN A 483 -21.44 -1.22 -8.19
N ALA A 484 -22.58 -1.86 -7.87
CA ALA A 484 -23.62 -2.23 -8.84
C ALA A 484 -24.40 -1.04 -9.44
N ARG A 485 -24.31 0.15 -8.84
CA ARG A 485 -24.94 1.39 -9.30
C ARG A 485 -23.94 2.43 -9.77
N GLY A 486 -22.67 2.06 -9.82
CA GLY A 486 -21.61 2.95 -10.29
C GLY A 486 -21.68 3.24 -11.78
N THR A 487 -20.90 4.19 -12.24
CA THR A 487 -20.85 4.61 -13.65
C THR A 487 -20.53 3.45 -14.59
N PHE A 488 -19.74 2.47 -14.13
CA PHE A 488 -19.26 1.33 -14.91
C PHE A 488 -19.71 -0.01 -14.33
N ALA A 489 -20.79 -0.03 -13.56
CA ALA A 489 -21.29 -1.20 -12.83
C ALA A 489 -21.38 -2.47 -13.67
N LYS A 490 -21.88 -2.37 -14.92
CA LYS A 490 -22.00 -3.51 -15.80
C LYS A 490 -20.68 -4.07 -16.31
N ALA A 491 -19.64 -3.24 -16.33
CA ALA A 491 -18.31 -3.66 -16.76
C ALA A 491 -17.55 -4.49 -15.70
N ASN A 492 -17.92 -4.36 -14.44
CA ASN A 492 -17.15 -4.88 -13.30
C ASN A 492 -17.76 -6.13 -12.63
N ASP A 493 -18.82 -6.71 -13.15
CA ASP A 493 -19.60 -7.74 -12.42
C ASP A 493 -20.00 -7.29 -11.00
N ALA A 494 -20.34 -6.03 -10.90
CA ALA A 494 -20.57 -5.35 -9.62
C ALA A 494 -21.75 -5.98 -8.88
N ILE A 495 -21.57 -6.17 -7.57
CA ILE A 495 -22.48 -6.94 -6.72
C ILE A 495 -23.14 -6.09 -5.62
N LEU A 496 -22.56 -4.93 -5.30
CA LEU A 496 -23.04 -4.09 -4.22
C LEU A 496 -23.83 -2.89 -4.75
N ASP A 497 -25.04 -2.70 -4.27
CA ASP A 497 -25.87 -1.54 -4.57
C ASP A 497 -25.69 -0.37 -3.57
N ASP A 498 -24.96 -0.63 -2.47
CA ASP A 498 -24.59 0.35 -1.44
C ASP A 498 -23.19 0.02 -0.88
N ALA A 499 -22.35 1.05 -0.70
CA ALA A 499 -21.04 0.92 -0.08
C ALA A 499 -21.08 0.30 1.34
N GLU A 500 -22.17 0.53 2.06
CA GLU A 500 -22.35 -0.01 3.40
C GLU A 500 -22.40 -1.55 3.44
N LYS A 501 -22.84 -2.17 2.34
CA LYS A 501 -22.89 -3.64 2.22
C LYS A 501 -21.52 -4.27 2.08
N PHE A 502 -20.48 -3.49 1.75
CA PHE A 502 -19.11 -3.99 1.64
C PHE A 502 -18.69 -4.79 2.86
N TRP A 503 -19.04 -4.30 4.04
CA TRP A 503 -18.63 -4.93 5.30
C TRP A 503 -19.31 -6.27 5.58
N SER A 504 -20.52 -6.48 5.06
CA SER A 504 -21.36 -7.66 5.32
C SER A 504 -21.54 -8.59 4.13
N ASP A 505 -21.04 -8.23 2.95
CA ASP A 505 -21.20 -9.05 1.74
C ASP A 505 -20.10 -10.10 1.61
N PHE A 506 -20.50 -11.36 1.57
CA PHE A 506 -19.57 -12.49 1.49
C PHE A 506 -18.72 -12.50 0.22
N LYS A 507 -19.26 -12.06 -0.92
CA LYS A 507 -18.49 -11.99 -2.18
C LYS A 507 -17.44 -10.89 -2.12
N ALA A 508 -17.75 -9.76 -1.46
CA ALA A 508 -16.78 -8.71 -1.23
C ALA A 508 -15.62 -9.21 -0.35
N TRP A 509 -15.88 -10.01 0.67
CA TRP A 509 -14.84 -10.63 1.49
C TRP A 509 -13.98 -11.60 0.70
N VAL A 510 -14.61 -12.48 -0.09
CA VAL A 510 -13.88 -13.44 -0.95
C VAL A 510 -12.99 -12.71 -1.94
N SER A 511 -13.48 -11.65 -2.58
CA SER A 511 -12.70 -10.81 -3.48
C SER A 511 -11.50 -10.18 -2.76
N ASN A 512 -11.75 -9.60 -1.60
CA ASN A 512 -10.70 -8.99 -0.79
C ASN A 512 -9.66 -10.01 -0.29
N SER A 513 -10.09 -11.20 0.10
CA SER A 513 -9.21 -12.30 0.52
C SER A 513 -8.27 -12.74 -0.62
N LYS A 514 -8.77 -12.84 -1.86
CA LYS A 514 -7.95 -13.14 -3.05
C LYS A 514 -6.90 -12.04 -3.30
N ARG A 515 -7.29 -10.77 -3.18
CA ARG A 515 -6.37 -9.63 -3.28
C ARG A 515 -5.30 -9.68 -2.19
N ASN A 516 -5.69 -9.93 -0.96
CA ASN A 516 -4.78 -10.05 0.18
C ASN A 516 -3.77 -11.18 -0.01
N ARG A 517 -4.20 -12.32 -0.57
CA ARG A 517 -3.30 -13.42 -0.95
C ARG A 517 -2.21 -12.95 -1.91
N TYR A 518 -2.57 -12.20 -2.96
CA TYR A 518 -1.62 -11.69 -3.93
C TYR A 518 -0.64 -10.67 -3.32
N ILE A 519 -1.16 -9.74 -2.48
CA ILE A 519 -0.35 -8.76 -1.76
C ILE A 519 0.68 -9.47 -0.86
N ALA A 520 0.24 -10.45 -0.07
CA ALA A 520 1.11 -11.21 0.81
C ALA A 520 2.16 -12.02 0.04
N ALA A 521 1.79 -12.62 -1.10
CA ALA A 521 2.70 -13.36 -1.97
C ALA A 521 3.82 -12.46 -2.52
N ARG A 522 3.47 -11.22 -2.90
CA ARG A 522 4.39 -10.32 -3.57
C ARG A 522 5.26 -9.50 -2.61
N TRP A 523 4.68 -8.99 -1.53
CA TRP A 523 5.39 -8.09 -0.60
C TRP A 523 5.57 -8.64 0.82
N GLY A 524 4.94 -9.74 1.17
CA GLY A 524 4.99 -10.31 2.52
C GLY A 524 6.34 -10.87 2.96
N ALA A 525 7.26 -11.11 2.02
CA ALA A 525 8.63 -11.56 2.31
C ALA A 525 9.65 -10.40 2.33
N ASP A 526 9.23 -9.18 1.99
CA ASP A 526 10.14 -8.04 1.94
C ASP A 526 10.42 -7.49 3.34
N PRO A 527 11.68 -7.54 3.83
CA PRO A 527 12.04 -7.06 5.16
C PRO A 527 11.94 -5.54 5.30
N HIS A 528 11.77 -4.79 4.19
CA HIS A 528 11.57 -3.34 4.17
C HIS A 528 10.09 -2.93 4.23
N VAL A 529 9.14 -3.86 4.25
CA VAL A 529 7.77 -3.56 4.67
C VAL A 529 7.77 -3.42 6.19
N PHE A 530 7.62 -2.17 6.67
CA PHE A 530 7.53 -1.83 8.08
C PHE A 530 6.26 -2.42 8.68
N ALA A 531 5.12 -2.09 8.09
CA ALA A 531 3.81 -2.53 8.55
C ALA A 531 2.83 -2.70 7.39
N ILE A 532 1.80 -3.52 7.62
CA ILE A 532 0.57 -3.52 6.84
C ILE A 532 -0.45 -2.68 7.59
N GLU A 533 -0.88 -1.60 6.97
CA GLU A 533 -2.02 -0.81 7.41
C GLU A 533 -3.24 -1.20 6.59
N TYR A 534 -4.21 -1.84 7.26
CA TYR A 534 -5.37 -2.39 6.57
C TYR A 534 -6.29 -1.32 6.01
N TRP A 535 -6.43 -0.22 6.71
CA TRP A 535 -7.33 0.87 6.35
C TRP A 535 -6.87 2.19 6.94
N SER A 536 -6.80 3.23 6.11
CA SER A 536 -6.57 4.60 6.56
C SER A 536 -7.91 5.32 6.75
N GLU A 537 -8.06 6.02 7.86
CA GLU A 537 -9.22 6.84 8.24
C GLU A 537 -10.57 6.13 8.11
N VAL A 538 -10.64 4.90 8.60
CA VAL A 538 -11.83 4.05 8.47
C VAL A 538 -13.11 4.66 9.08
N ASP A 539 -12.99 5.58 10.02
CA ASP A 539 -14.09 6.31 10.66
C ASP A 539 -14.72 7.40 9.76
N LEU A 540 -14.03 7.81 8.69
CA LEU A 540 -14.57 8.73 7.69
C LEU A 540 -15.45 8.04 6.63
N VAL A 541 -15.48 6.72 6.58
CA VAL A 541 -16.42 6.00 5.74
C VAL A 541 -17.85 6.36 6.17
N LYS A 542 -18.64 6.89 5.22
CA LYS A 542 -20.00 7.36 5.48
C LYS A 542 -20.80 6.34 6.28
N ASN A 543 -21.41 6.80 7.36
CA ASN A 543 -22.21 6.01 8.28
C ASN A 543 -21.45 4.97 9.13
N GLY A 544 -20.13 5.06 9.28
CA GLY A 544 -19.34 4.19 10.15
C GLY A 544 -19.69 4.24 11.66
N SER A 545 -20.57 5.13 12.10
CA SER A 545 -20.89 5.39 13.51
C SER A 545 -21.93 4.45 14.15
N GLY A 546 -22.60 3.56 13.39
CA GLY A 546 -23.59 2.63 13.94
C GLY A 546 -22.97 1.46 14.69
N LEU A 547 -23.56 1.03 15.85
CA LEU A 547 -23.13 -0.17 16.59
C LEU A 547 -23.04 -1.43 15.71
N TYR A 548 -23.97 -1.57 14.77
CA TYR A 548 -24.00 -2.65 13.80
C TYR A 548 -22.74 -2.71 12.93
N ARG A 549 -22.29 -1.54 12.44
CA ARG A 549 -21.10 -1.45 11.56
C ARG A 549 -19.79 -1.71 12.29
N ARG A 550 -19.71 -1.38 13.57
CA ARG A 550 -18.53 -1.68 14.38
C ARG A 550 -18.29 -3.18 14.44
N GLY A 551 -19.32 -3.98 14.63
CA GLY A 551 -19.20 -5.45 14.62
C GLY A 551 -18.68 -5.96 13.27
N TRP A 552 -19.23 -5.48 12.17
CA TRP A 552 -18.77 -5.84 10.84
C TRP A 552 -17.33 -5.40 10.55
N LEU A 553 -16.96 -4.20 10.96
CA LEU A 553 -15.60 -3.70 10.80
C LEU A 553 -14.59 -4.53 11.60
N GLN A 554 -14.91 -4.90 12.84
CA GLN A 554 -14.08 -5.82 13.64
C GLN A 554 -13.94 -7.17 12.95
N PHE A 555 -15.03 -7.70 12.42
CA PHE A 555 -15.02 -8.96 11.69
C PHE A 555 -14.13 -8.86 10.46
N TRP A 556 -14.28 -7.80 9.68
CA TRP A 556 -13.47 -7.57 8.48
C TRP A 556 -11.97 -7.44 8.81
N HIS A 557 -11.61 -6.70 9.86
CA HIS A 557 -10.22 -6.60 10.33
C HIS A 557 -9.67 -7.97 10.74
N GLY A 558 -10.42 -8.74 11.49
CA GLY A 558 -10.04 -10.09 11.88
C GLY A 558 -9.86 -11.01 10.68
N GLN A 559 -10.78 -10.96 9.72
CA GLN A 559 -10.68 -11.72 8.48
C GLN A 559 -9.45 -11.31 7.66
N ALA A 560 -9.23 -9.99 7.45
CA ALA A 560 -8.09 -9.48 6.70
C ALA A 560 -6.75 -9.88 7.37
N TYR A 561 -6.69 -9.82 8.71
CA TYR A 561 -5.52 -10.27 9.46
C TYR A 561 -5.25 -11.76 9.24
N LEU A 562 -6.27 -12.62 9.37
CA LEU A 562 -6.14 -14.06 9.17
C LEU A 562 -5.84 -14.44 7.71
N ASP A 563 -6.30 -13.66 6.76
CA ASP A 563 -5.97 -13.85 5.34
C ASP A 563 -4.50 -13.57 5.04
N ILE A 564 -3.96 -12.52 5.63
CA ILE A 564 -2.61 -12.02 5.34
C ILE A 564 -1.57 -12.67 6.25
N MET A 565 -1.79 -12.66 7.56
CA MET A 565 -0.78 -13.03 8.55
C MET A 565 -0.12 -14.40 8.31
N PRO A 566 -0.85 -15.48 8.01
CA PRO A 566 -0.24 -16.80 7.77
C PRO A 566 0.62 -16.85 6.51
N LYS A 567 0.47 -15.88 5.62
CA LYS A 567 1.18 -15.79 4.34
C LYS A 567 2.36 -14.82 4.37
N LEU A 568 2.57 -14.12 5.50
CA LEU A 568 3.68 -13.19 5.67
C LEU A 568 4.92 -13.89 6.21
N GLN A 569 6.07 -13.55 5.68
CA GLN A 569 7.36 -14.07 6.13
C GLN A 569 8.15 -13.03 6.93
N ALA A 570 8.11 -11.77 6.50
CA ALA A 570 8.87 -10.67 7.07
C ALA A 570 8.03 -9.79 7.99
N VAL A 571 6.80 -9.50 7.62
CA VAL A 571 5.98 -8.49 8.27
C VAL A 571 5.33 -9.03 9.54
N THR A 572 5.56 -8.34 10.64
CA THR A 572 4.94 -8.65 11.94
C THR A 572 4.12 -7.49 12.51
N LEU A 573 4.17 -6.33 11.85
CA LEU A 573 3.50 -5.12 12.28
C LEU A 573 2.21 -4.92 11.47
N HIS A 574 1.10 -4.78 12.19
CA HIS A 574 -0.24 -4.62 11.65
C HIS A 574 -0.94 -3.48 12.35
N THR A 575 -1.66 -2.68 11.60
CA THR A 575 -2.40 -1.55 12.13
C THR A 575 -3.63 -1.22 11.29
N THR A 576 -4.48 -0.40 11.82
CA THR A 576 -5.54 0.32 11.12
C THR A 576 -5.67 1.70 11.72
N HIS A 577 -6.20 2.65 10.97
CA HIS A 577 -6.08 4.05 11.29
C HIS A 577 -7.46 4.70 11.48
N VAL A 578 -7.55 5.58 12.47
CA VAL A 578 -8.73 6.39 12.79
C VAL A 578 -8.33 7.85 12.75
N CYS A 579 -9.15 8.70 12.12
CA CYS A 579 -8.92 10.13 12.04
C CYS A 579 -8.88 10.78 13.43
N GLY A 580 -7.74 11.36 13.77
CA GLY A 580 -7.56 12.22 14.93
C GLY A 580 -7.77 11.58 16.31
N VAL A 581 -7.95 12.43 17.30
CA VAL A 581 -8.29 12.06 18.69
C VAL A 581 -9.55 12.80 19.15
N GLY A 582 -10.40 12.13 19.89
CA GLY A 582 -11.65 12.70 20.42
C GLY A 582 -12.75 11.65 20.46
N ASP A 583 -13.97 12.06 20.20
CA ASP A 583 -15.12 11.16 20.26
C ASP A 583 -15.02 10.00 19.25
N SER A 584 -14.53 10.25 18.04
CA SER A 584 -14.31 9.22 17.03
C SER A 584 -13.30 8.18 17.49
N THR A 585 -12.14 8.59 18.00
CA THR A 585 -11.12 7.68 18.54
C THR A 585 -11.68 6.84 19.69
N HIS A 586 -12.45 7.45 20.60
CA HIS A 586 -13.08 6.73 21.70
C HIS A 586 -14.07 5.68 21.18
N HIS A 587 -14.85 6.00 20.17
CA HIS A 587 -15.78 5.08 19.55
C HIS A 587 -15.12 3.90 18.83
N TYR A 588 -13.94 4.11 18.23
CA TYR A 588 -13.23 3.08 17.47
C TYR A 588 -12.11 2.39 18.24
N ARG A 589 -11.87 2.78 19.49
CA ARG A 589 -10.80 2.19 20.32
C ARG A 589 -10.85 0.68 20.34
N GLU A 590 -12.02 0.12 20.64
CA GLU A 590 -12.24 -1.33 20.74
C GLU A 590 -12.05 -2.06 19.42
N ILE A 591 -12.08 -1.35 18.29
CA ILE A 591 -12.01 -1.89 16.93
C ILE A 591 -10.63 -1.69 16.33
N CYS A 592 -10.00 -0.55 16.59
CA CYS A 592 -8.81 -0.13 15.86
C CYS A 592 -7.55 -0.03 16.74
N ILE A 593 -7.68 -0.03 18.05
CA ILE A 593 -6.54 0.18 18.96
C ILE A 593 -6.33 -1.00 19.89
N ASP A 594 -7.38 -1.45 20.59
CA ASP A 594 -7.30 -2.51 21.59
C ASP A 594 -7.08 -3.92 20.99
N PRO A 595 -7.59 -4.26 19.79
CA PRO A 595 -7.44 -5.62 19.27
C PRO A 595 -5.98 -6.07 19.22
N PRO A 596 -5.70 -7.31 19.66
CA PRO A 596 -4.33 -7.82 19.74
C PRO A 596 -3.67 -8.02 18.37
N GLU A 597 -4.44 -8.12 17.32
CA GLU A 597 -3.95 -8.16 15.93
C GLU A 597 -3.24 -6.87 15.51
N PHE A 598 -3.58 -5.74 16.11
CA PHE A 598 -2.88 -4.48 15.84
C PHE A 598 -1.72 -4.32 16.81
N THR A 599 -0.52 -4.21 16.25
CA THR A 599 0.73 -4.22 17.02
C THR A 599 1.12 -2.84 17.52
N HIS A 600 0.68 -1.80 16.83
CA HIS A 600 0.94 -0.41 17.18
C HIS A 600 -0.27 0.46 16.83
N VAL A 601 -0.26 1.67 17.32
CA VAL A 601 -1.34 2.65 17.14
C VAL A 601 -0.92 3.70 16.14
N VAL A 602 -1.77 4.00 15.19
CA VAL A 602 -1.60 5.10 14.25
C VAL A 602 -2.77 6.08 14.35
N SER A 603 -2.52 7.37 14.10
CA SER A 603 -3.54 8.40 14.10
C SER A 603 -3.10 9.63 13.33
N ASP A 604 -4.06 10.52 13.01
CA ASP A 604 -3.77 11.83 12.47
C ASP A 604 -3.54 12.87 13.56
N ALA A 605 -2.70 13.83 13.26
CA ALA A 605 -2.46 14.96 14.13
C ALA A 605 -2.66 16.31 13.42
N TYR A 606 -3.70 16.43 12.60
CA TYR A 606 -4.11 17.71 12.08
C TYR A 606 -4.54 18.63 13.22
N ARG A 607 -4.27 19.92 13.12
CA ARG A 607 -4.46 20.86 14.22
C ARG A 607 -5.06 22.18 13.78
N SER A 608 -5.77 22.81 14.69
CA SER A 608 -6.17 24.21 14.54
C SER A 608 -4.95 25.15 14.60
N PRO A 609 -4.96 26.30 13.87
CA PRO A 609 -3.84 27.20 13.80
C PRO A 609 -3.29 27.73 15.15
N GLY A 610 -4.14 27.77 16.18
CA GLY A 610 -3.76 28.23 17.54
C GLY A 610 -3.03 27.18 18.39
N ILE A 611 -2.94 25.91 17.95
CA ILE A 611 -2.33 24.82 18.72
C ILE A 611 -0.88 24.60 18.24
N HIS A 612 0.05 24.43 19.18
CA HIS A 612 1.43 24.05 18.86
C HIS A 612 1.53 22.54 18.56
N MET A 613 2.29 22.15 17.53
CA MET A 613 2.39 20.73 17.11
C MET A 613 2.91 19.84 18.26
N ALA A 614 3.93 20.23 18.99
CA ALA A 614 4.41 19.44 20.13
C ALA A 614 3.36 19.27 21.25
N ASP A 615 2.46 20.24 21.43
CA ASP A 615 1.35 20.11 22.39
C ASP A 615 0.30 19.12 21.87
N GLN A 616 0.02 19.17 20.55
CA GLN A 616 -0.86 18.19 19.90
C GLN A 616 -0.32 16.78 20.04
N LEU A 617 0.95 16.55 19.76
CA LEU A 617 1.59 15.25 19.87
C LEU A 617 1.63 14.72 21.31
N ARG A 618 1.90 15.56 22.31
CA ARG A 618 1.78 15.17 23.72
C ARG A 618 0.37 14.73 24.07
N ARG A 619 -0.65 15.41 23.54
CA ARG A 619 -2.03 15.03 23.75
C ARG A 619 -2.32 13.67 23.12
N HIS A 620 -1.90 13.46 21.86
CA HIS A 620 -2.08 12.17 21.17
C HIS A 620 -1.42 11.03 21.94
N THR A 621 -0.16 11.19 22.35
CA THR A 621 0.53 10.19 23.14
C THR A 621 -0.22 9.88 24.43
N ARG A 622 -0.64 10.92 25.15
CA ARG A 622 -1.36 10.75 26.42
C ARG A 622 -2.69 10.01 26.27
N VAL A 623 -3.41 10.23 25.17
CA VAL A 623 -4.72 9.61 24.91
C VAL A 623 -4.57 8.21 24.34
N LEU A 624 -3.58 7.94 23.50
CA LEU A 624 -3.51 6.74 22.67
C LEU A 624 -2.48 5.70 23.13
N SER A 625 -1.47 6.06 23.94
CA SER A 625 -0.40 5.12 24.35
C SER A 625 -0.76 4.23 25.57
N TYR A 626 -2.01 4.18 25.98
CA TYR A 626 -2.45 3.46 27.17
C TYR A 626 -2.42 1.92 27.01
N GLY A 627 -2.39 1.40 25.82
CA GLY A 627 -2.36 -0.05 25.54
C GLY A 627 -0.97 -0.70 25.64
N GLY A 628 0.08 0.06 26.00
CA GLY A 628 1.45 -0.44 26.00
C GLY A 628 1.99 -0.75 24.61
N LYS A 629 1.39 -0.17 23.55
CA LYS A 629 1.77 -0.30 22.16
C LYS A 629 2.52 0.95 21.71
N PRO A 630 3.47 0.83 20.75
CA PRO A 630 4.07 2.01 20.12
C PRO A 630 2.98 2.84 19.45
N MET A 631 3.17 4.15 19.43
CA MET A 631 2.30 5.07 18.73
C MET A 631 3.10 5.85 17.70
N VAL A 632 2.58 5.94 16.48
CA VAL A 632 3.13 6.76 15.38
C VAL A 632 2.01 7.60 14.80
N VAL A 633 2.26 8.86 14.52
CA VAL A 633 1.34 9.72 13.77
C VAL A 633 1.66 9.55 12.30
N THR A 634 0.72 9.01 11.52
CA THR A 634 0.92 8.72 10.09
C THR A 634 0.47 9.86 9.19
N GLU A 635 -0.31 10.81 9.73
CA GLU A 635 -0.71 12.01 9.01
C GLU A 635 -0.67 13.26 9.91
N PHE A 636 -0.04 14.32 9.44
CA PHE A 636 -0.14 15.65 10.03
C PHE A 636 0.19 16.74 8.99
N GLY A 637 -0.02 18.00 9.34
CA GLY A 637 0.38 19.10 8.48
C GLY A 637 -0.62 20.25 8.44
N GLY A 638 -0.73 20.98 9.54
CA GLY A 638 -1.66 22.08 9.69
C GLY A 638 -3.10 21.59 9.87
N THR A 639 -4.05 22.21 9.18
CA THR A 639 -5.42 21.73 9.10
C THR A 639 -5.56 20.75 7.92
N SER A 640 -6.55 19.89 7.93
CA SER A 640 -6.86 19.00 6.80
C SER A 640 -7.17 19.75 5.47
N GLY A 641 -7.55 21.02 5.56
CA GLY A 641 -7.75 21.90 4.41
C GLY A 641 -6.48 22.69 3.98
N GLY A 642 -5.34 22.41 4.57
CA GLY A 642 -4.07 23.10 4.34
C GLY A 642 -3.77 24.20 5.37
N SER A 643 -2.63 24.86 5.22
CA SER A 643 -2.13 25.89 6.13
C SER A 643 -1.17 26.85 5.42
N SER A 644 -0.79 27.94 6.10
CA SER A 644 0.27 28.79 5.58
C SER A 644 1.62 28.05 5.54
N GLN A 645 2.48 28.41 4.61
CA GLN A 645 3.79 27.78 4.46
C GLN A 645 4.65 27.92 5.72
N GLN A 646 4.59 29.06 6.38
CA GLN A 646 5.32 29.32 7.64
C GLN A 646 4.82 28.42 8.77
N MET A 647 3.51 28.18 8.84
CA MET A 647 2.94 27.27 9.81
C MET A 647 3.37 25.83 9.52
N LEU A 648 3.38 25.39 8.27
CA LEU A 648 3.83 24.04 7.90
C LEU A 648 5.33 23.84 8.14
N LYS A 649 6.18 24.86 7.89
CA LYS A 649 7.60 24.82 8.28
C LYS A 649 7.76 24.64 9.79
N GLY A 650 6.96 25.38 10.58
CA GLY A 650 6.91 25.23 12.03
C GLY A 650 6.47 23.86 12.48
N ASP A 651 5.48 23.28 11.78
CA ASP A 651 5.00 21.93 12.04
C ASP A 651 6.06 20.87 11.74
N VAL A 652 6.73 20.94 10.58
CA VAL A 652 7.84 20.03 10.23
C VAL A 652 8.89 20.06 11.33
N HIS A 653 9.36 21.24 11.71
CA HIS A 653 10.39 21.38 12.72
C HIS A 653 9.94 20.87 14.09
N SER A 654 8.82 21.37 14.59
CA SER A 654 8.37 21.06 15.97
C SER A 654 7.79 19.65 16.12
N ALA A 655 7.35 19.00 15.04
CA ALA A 655 6.85 17.62 15.11
C ALA A 655 7.97 16.63 15.43
N LEU A 656 9.14 16.76 14.82
CA LEU A 656 10.28 15.87 15.02
C LEU A 656 10.69 15.84 16.50
N TRP A 657 10.96 17.03 17.04
CA TRP A 657 11.36 17.17 18.44
C TRP A 657 10.22 16.85 19.41
N GLY A 658 9.01 17.32 19.07
CA GLY A 658 7.82 17.10 19.90
C GLY A 658 7.48 15.61 20.06
N ALA A 659 7.63 14.80 19.03
CA ALA A 659 7.36 13.37 19.08
C ALA A 659 8.34 12.64 20.00
N LEU A 660 9.65 12.90 19.85
CA LEU A 660 10.68 12.29 20.69
C LEU A 660 10.42 12.58 22.16
N PHE A 661 10.21 13.85 22.51
CA PHE A 661 10.00 14.28 23.90
C PHE A 661 8.56 14.10 24.42
N SER A 662 7.69 13.52 23.61
CA SER A 662 6.36 13.05 24.01
C SER A 662 6.28 11.53 24.21
N GLY A 663 7.34 10.80 23.87
CA GLY A 663 7.38 9.35 23.99
C GLY A 663 6.66 8.60 22.88
N GLN A 664 6.55 9.19 21.69
CA GLN A 664 6.04 8.48 20.53
C GLN A 664 7.03 7.43 20.02
N GLY A 665 6.54 6.38 19.41
CA GLY A 665 7.34 5.30 18.85
C GLY A 665 8.14 5.68 17.61
N GLY A 666 7.83 6.83 16.99
CA GLY A 666 8.49 7.38 15.83
C GLY A 666 8.12 8.85 15.61
N THR A 667 8.73 9.52 14.63
CA THR A 667 8.32 10.87 14.24
C THR A 667 7.02 10.83 13.45
N PRO A 668 6.20 11.89 13.50
CA PRO A 668 5.04 12.03 12.64
C PRO A 668 5.41 12.06 11.15
N ALA A 669 4.54 11.52 10.31
CA ALA A 669 4.68 11.53 8.87
C ALA A 669 3.87 12.69 8.26
N LEU A 670 4.56 13.70 7.73
CA LEU A 670 3.91 14.85 7.13
C LEU A 670 3.18 14.46 5.84
N TRP A 671 1.90 14.84 5.75
CA TRP A 671 1.07 14.61 4.55
C TRP A 671 1.62 15.33 3.31
N TRP A 672 2.05 16.56 3.46
CA TRP A 672 2.50 17.43 2.37
C TRP A 672 3.97 17.14 1.97
N HIS A 673 4.28 15.92 1.56
CA HIS A 673 5.64 15.49 1.19
C HIS A 673 6.23 16.32 0.04
N ASP A 674 5.42 16.68 -0.95
CA ASP A 674 5.80 17.53 -2.06
C ASP A 674 6.13 18.97 -1.63
N PHE A 675 5.49 19.49 -0.57
CA PHE A 675 5.90 20.74 0.05
C PHE A 675 7.31 20.66 0.66
N VAL A 676 7.63 19.58 1.36
CA VAL A 676 8.99 19.35 1.89
C VAL A 676 10.00 19.30 0.75
N HIS A 677 9.70 18.56 -0.30
CA HIS A 677 10.58 18.40 -1.46
C HIS A 677 10.79 19.73 -2.19
N LYS A 678 9.72 20.44 -2.50
CA LYS A 678 9.75 21.69 -3.25
C LYS A 678 10.39 22.86 -2.47
N ARG A 679 10.35 22.82 -1.14
CA ARG A 679 10.93 23.84 -0.24
C ARG A 679 12.26 23.43 0.36
N ASP A 680 12.79 22.26 0.00
CA ASP A 680 14.04 21.69 0.51
C ASP A 680 14.11 21.69 2.06
N LEU A 681 13.04 21.20 2.70
CA LEU A 681 12.95 21.15 4.16
C LEU A 681 13.60 19.90 4.77
N TYR A 682 14.31 19.13 3.98
CA TYR A 682 14.97 17.89 4.40
C TYR A 682 16.02 18.09 5.49
N HIS A 683 16.61 19.29 5.59
CA HIS A 683 17.59 19.61 6.61
C HIS A 683 17.05 19.48 8.04
N HIS A 684 15.74 19.71 8.28
CA HIS A 684 15.11 19.48 9.58
C HIS A 684 15.21 18.02 10.01
N TYR A 685 14.93 17.11 9.09
CA TYR A 685 15.02 15.67 9.32
C TYR A 685 16.47 15.23 9.52
N ALA A 686 17.40 15.77 8.73
CA ALA A 686 18.82 15.46 8.86
C ALA A 686 19.39 15.91 10.21
N ALA A 687 19.00 17.10 10.68
CA ALA A 687 19.39 17.59 12.00
C ALA A 687 18.86 16.70 13.12
N PHE A 688 17.60 16.30 13.03
CA PHE A 688 16.99 15.39 13.99
C PHE A 688 17.65 14.01 13.99
N ALA A 689 17.90 13.42 12.79
CA ALA A 689 18.57 12.14 12.66
C ALA A 689 19.96 12.14 13.30
N ARG A 690 20.77 13.19 13.10
CA ARG A 690 22.06 13.36 13.78
C ARG A 690 21.91 13.47 15.30
N TYR A 691 20.88 14.18 15.75
CA TYR A 691 20.60 14.22 17.19
C TYR A 691 20.22 12.84 17.74
N MET A 692 19.53 12.01 16.99
CA MET A 692 19.17 10.65 17.44
C MET A 692 20.36 9.69 17.52
N GLU A 693 21.48 9.99 16.88
CA GLU A 693 22.66 9.12 16.89
C GLU A 693 23.11 8.78 18.32
N GLY A 694 23.28 7.46 18.54
CA GLY A 694 23.70 6.90 19.81
C GLY A 694 22.64 6.98 20.93
N LEU A 695 21.39 7.33 20.66
CA LEU A 695 20.27 7.13 21.59
C LEU A 695 19.69 5.72 21.40
N ASP A 696 19.52 5.00 22.51
CA ASP A 696 18.85 3.71 22.56
C ASP A 696 17.74 3.75 23.62
N LEU A 697 16.49 3.84 23.15
CA LEU A 697 15.31 3.92 24.02
C LEU A 697 14.82 2.53 24.48
N LEU A 698 15.47 1.45 24.03
CA LEU A 698 15.14 0.08 24.44
C LEU A 698 15.82 -0.32 25.74
N SER A 699 17.08 0.12 25.92
CA SER A 699 17.92 -0.31 27.03
C SER A 699 17.46 0.26 28.38
N GLU A 700 16.89 1.46 28.34
CA GLU A 700 16.43 2.15 29.53
C GLU A 700 15.09 2.82 29.27
N LYS A 701 14.11 2.56 30.13
CA LYS A 701 12.78 3.17 29.99
C LYS A 701 12.87 4.68 30.14
N PRO A 702 12.49 5.47 29.09
CA PRO A 702 12.56 6.93 29.18
C PRO A 702 11.50 7.47 30.15
N VAL A 703 11.87 8.50 30.89
CA VAL A 703 10.96 9.30 31.73
C VAL A 703 10.89 10.69 31.11
N PHE A 704 9.68 11.15 30.80
CA PHE A 704 9.45 12.43 30.12
C PHE A 704 8.94 13.51 31.05
N GLY A 705 9.32 14.77 30.76
CA GLY A 705 8.83 15.93 31.46
C GLY A 705 8.67 17.15 30.55
N TYR A 706 7.87 18.10 31.03
CA TYR A 706 7.55 19.32 30.29
C TYR A 706 7.27 20.49 31.24
N ARG A 707 7.77 21.66 30.89
CA ARG A 707 7.44 22.94 31.56
C ARG A 707 7.43 24.11 30.58
N LYS A 708 6.64 25.14 30.89
CA LYS A 708 6.72 26.45 30.22
C LYS A 708 7.11 27.52 31.22
N THR A 709 7.95 28.45 30.78
CA THR A 709 8.39 29.58 31.60
C THR A 709 8.20 30.84 30.77
N THR A 710 7.50 31.85 31.29
CA THR A 710 7.39 33.17 30.65
C THR A 710 8.72 33.91 30.78
N LEU A 711 9.17 34.57 29.74
CA LEU A 711 10.43 35.37 29.75
C LEU A 711 10.36 36.61 30.66
N ALA A 712 9.14 36.98 31.10
CA ALA A 712 8.89 38.17 31.94
C ALA A 712 8.77 37.85 33.45
N GLY A 713 9.43 36.80 33.96
CA GLY A 713 9.50 36.51 35.39
C GLY A 713 9.28 35.07 35.79
N PRO A 714 9.72 34.65 36.96
CA PRO A 714 9.68 33.25 37.36
C PRO A 714 8.30 32.87 37.90
N ARG A 715 7.41 32.41 37.05
CA ARG A 715 6.25 31.64 37.48
C ARG A 715 6.24 30.28 36.76
N TYR A 716 6.66 29.27 37.52
CA TYR A 716 6.69 27.90 37.05
C TYR A 716 5.28 27.27 37.13
N GLN A 717 4.76 26.74 36.03
CA GLN A 717 3.79 25.66 36.09
C GLN A 717 4.46 24.47 35.40
N GLY A 718 4.95 23.53 36.18
CA GLY A 718 5.58 22.31 35.70
C GLY A 718 4.67 21.09 35.89
N PHE A 719 4.63 20.23 34.89
CA PHE A 719 4.06 18.90 35.02
C PHE A 719 5.12 17.89 34.59
N ALA A 720 5.59 17.06 35.53
CA ALA A 720 6.37 15.87 35.21
C ALA A 720 5.39 14.72 34.98
N HIS A 721 5.48 14.05 33.85
CA HIS A 721 4.72 12.83 33.58
C HIS A 721 5.67 11.65 33.46
N GLN A 722 5.61 10.72 34.38
CA GLN A 722 6.03 9.35 34.12
C GLN A 722 4.99 8.73 33.21
N LEU A 723 5.34 8.32 32.02
CA LEU A 723 4.55 7.40 31.21
C LEU A 723 4.68 6.02 31.87
N LYS A 724 3.91 5.78 32.93
CA LYS A 724 3.59 4.40 33.34
C LYS A 724 2.57 3.89 32.34
N PRO A 725 2.56 2.57 32.04
CA PRO A 725 1.38 1.94 31.48
C PRO A 725 0.25 2.22 32.48
N VAL A 726 -0.54 3.24 32.24
CA VAL A 726 -1.62 3.60 33.13
C VAL A 726 -2.79 2.71 32.72
N ASP A 727 -3.27 1.91 33.66
CA ASP A 727 -4.56 1.29 33.58
C ASP A 727 -5.60 2.42 33.63
N LEU A 728 -5.94 2.96 32.45
CA LEU A 728 -6.88 4.05 32.32
C LEU A 728 -8.30 3.46 32.34
N SER A 729 -8.94 3.49 33.49
CA SER A 729 -10.38 3.30 33.57
C SER A 729 -11.11 4.31 32.66
N GLU A 730 -12.28 3.94 32.13
CA GLU A 730 -13.11 4.82 31.29
C GLU A 730 -13.32 6.21 31.87
N ASP A 731 -13.38 6.32 33.21
CA ASP A 731 -13.53 7.57 33.96
C ASP A 731 -12.33 8.51 33.82
N ILE A 732 -11.10 7.97 33.72
CA ILE A 732 -9.89 8.76 33.51
C ILE A 732 -9.85 9.28 32.08
N ILE A 733 -10.30 8.46 31.12
CA ILE A 733 -10.37 8.87 29.70
C ILE A 733 -11.40 9.99 29.53
N ARG A 734 -12.59 9.86 30.13
CA ARG A 734 -13.61 10.92 30.09
C ARG A 734 -13.14 12.21 30.76
N ARG A 735 -12.36 12.13 31.83
CA ARG A 735 -11.80 13.31 32.52
C ARG A 735 -10.60 13.91 31.84
N ALA A 736 -9.87 13.09 31.05
CA ALA A 736 -8.70 13.54 30.28
C ALA A 736 -9.05 14.10 28.91
N ALA A 737 -10.27 13.82 28.39
CA ALA A 737 -10.80 14.45 27.19
C ALA A 737 -11.46 15.79 27.62
N PRO A 738 -10.80 16.94 27.49
CA PRO A 738 -11.43 18.22 27.75
C PRO A 738 -12.55 18.42 26.75
N ALA A 739 -13.63 19.09 27.19
CA ALA A 739 -14.71 19.48 26.29
C ALA A 739 -14.15 20.23 25.07
N PRO A 740 -14.70 20.04 23.86
CA PRO A 740 -14.20 20.69 22.63
C PRO A 740 -14.01 22.20 22.75
N SER A 741 -14.81 22.87 23.55
CA SER A 741 -14.73 24.31 23.82
C SER A 741 -13.49 24.73 24.63
N ALA A 742 -12.88 23.85 25.42
CA ALA A 742 -11.68 24.15 26.20
C ALA A 742 -10.39 24.18 25.38
N PHE A 743 -10.43 23.70 24.13
CA PHE A 743 -9.27 23.68 23.22
C PHE A 743 -9.15 24.90 22.35
N PHE A 744 -10.18 25.71 22.23
CA PHE A 744 -10.23 26.87 21.36
C PHE A 744 -9.89 28.19 22.06
N HIS A 745 -9.46 28.17 23.33
CA HIS A 745 -8.90 29.37 23.88
C HIS A 745 -7.53 29.60 23.28
N PRO A 746 -7.33 30.69 22.52
CA PRO A 746 -5.99 31.13 22.17
C PRO A 746 -5.29 31.51 23.47
N PHE A 747 -4.54 30.59 24.05
CA PHE A 747 -3.57 30.95 25.05
C PHE A 747 -2.50 31.75 24.31
N THR A 748 -2.68 33.05 24.18
CA THR A 748 -1.62 33.99 23.89
C THR A 748 -0.64 33.90 25.06
N TYR A 749 0.20 32.89 25.06
CA TYR A 749 1.38 32.88 25.86
C TYR A 749 2.29 33.94 25.22
N GLY A 750 2.52 35.02 25.90
CA GLY A 750 3.62 35.92 25.53
C GLY A 750 4.91 35.12 25.33
N ASP A 751 6.01 35.76 24.97
CA ASP A 751 7.32 35.12 24.79
C ASP A 751 7.61 34.11 25.91
N ALA A 752 7.27 32.85 25.68
CA ALA A 752 7.45 31.75 26.61
C ALA A 752 8.47 30.76 26.07
N ILE A 753 9.39 30.34 26.91
CA ILE A 753 10.30 29.25 26.64
C ILE A 753 9.64 27.99 27.16
N ALA A 754 9.39 27.05 26.26
CA ALA A 754 8.99 25.69 26.60
C ALA A 754 10.25 24.81 26.70
N HIS A 755 10.20 23.88 27.64
CA HIS A 755 11.28 22.96 27.93
C HIS A 755 10.66 21.55 27.99
N SER A 756 10.99 20.70 27.04
CA SER A 756 10.64 19.28 26.99
C SER A 756 11.90 18.47 27.23
N TRP A 757 11.83 17.42 28.04
CA TRP A 757 12.99 16.59 28.35
C TRP A 757 12.63 15.13 28.54
N MET A 758 13.66 14.27 28.47
CA MET A 758 13.59 12.88 28.89
C MET A 758 14.88 12.48 29.62
N THR A 759 14.74 11.58 30.59
CA THR A 759 15.87 10.86 31.19
C THR A 759 15.85 9.42 30.69
N LEU A 760 17.03 8.88 30.39
CA LEU A 760 17.25 7.48 30.03
C LEU A 760 18.07 6.85 31.15
N GLY A 761 17.43 6.02 31.96
CA GLY A 761 18.03 5.48 33.17
C GLY A 761 18.58 6.55 34.09
N ASP A 762 19.75 6.30 34.69
CA ASP A 762 20.45 7.20 35.61
C ASP A 762 21.72 7.83 34.98
N SER A 763 21.87 7.74 33.64
CA SER A 763 23.11 8.08 32.93
C SER A 763 22.97 9.12 31.83
N THR A 764 21.75 9.32 31.32
CA THR A 764 21.51 10.20 30.17
C THR A 764 20.30 11.10 30.40
N TYR A 765 20.43 12.37 30.05
CA TYR A 765 19.35 13.34 29.99
C TYR A 765 19.38 14.03 28.63
N CYS A 766 18.21 14.17 28.01
CA CYS A 766 18.03 14.87 26.77
C CYS A 766 16.97 15.94 26.94
N ALA A 767 17.12 17.08 26.27
CA ALA A 767 16.13 18.16 26.35
C ALA A 767 16.07 18.97 25.06
N TRP A 768 14.91 19.60 24.87
CA TRP A 768 14.64 20.57 23.82
C TRP A 768 13.96 21.78 24.46
N LEU A 769 14.60 22.96 24.27
CA LEU A 769 14.13 24.25 24.72
C LEU A 769 13.74 25.06 23.50
N TYR A 770 12.54 25.63 23.50
CA TYR A 770 12.04 26.33 22.32
C TYR A 770 11.12 27.51 22.68
N ARG A 771 11.13 28.52 21.84
CA ARG A 771 10.18 29.65 21.91
C ARG A 771 8.84 29.13 21.37
N HIS A 772 7.90 28.96 22.27
CA HIS A 772 6.64 28.24 21.97
C HIS A 772 5.84 28.84 20.80
N GLU A 773 5.66 30.14 20.75
CA GLU A 773 4.88 30.77 19.68
C GLU A 773 5.66 30.84 18.36
N GLN A 774 6.95 31.10 18.40
CA GLN A 774 7.77 31.26 17.20
C GLN A 774 8.05 29.91 16.50
N THR A 775 8.11 28.81 17.25
CA THR A 775 8.23 27.48 16.65
C THR A 775 6.90 26.94 16.09
N ARG A 776 5.77 27.54 16.45
CA ARG A 776 4.46 27.22 15.89
C ARG A 776 4.29 27.73 14.46
N VAL A 777 4.82 28.92 14.18
CA VAL A 777 4.83 29.56 12.86
C VAL A 777 6.23 30.16 12.66
N LEU A 778 7.04 29.53 11.84
CA LEU A 778 8.42 30.00 11.63
C LEU A 778 8.43 31.32 10.90
N PRO A 779 9.30 32.28 11.35
CA PRO A 779 9.54 33.51 10.61
C PRO A 779 10.26 33.24 9.28
N GLU A 780 10.30 34.18 8.38
CA GLU A 780 11.04 34.07 7.12
C GLU A 780 12.54 33.92 7.34
N SER A 781 13.07 34.61 8.33
CA SER A 781 14.46 34.49 8.76
C SER A 781 14.54 34.39 10.29
N LEU A 782 15.40 33.51 10.78
CA LEU A 782 15.68 33.41 12.22
C LEU A 782 16.37 34.66 12.76
N ASP A 783 17.01 35.46 11.91
CA ASP A 783 17.66 36.73 12.31
C ASP A 783 16.66 37.80 12.75
N GLU A 784 15.40 37.67 12.38
CA GLU A 784 14.30 38.50 12.86
C GLU A 784 14.03 38.32 14.36
N LEU A 785 14.41 37.18 14.92
CA LEU A 785 14.19 36.87 16.31
C LEU A 785 15.32 37.39 17.20
N PRO A 786 14.99 38.08 18.30
CA PRO A 786 15.99 38.45 19.26
C PRO A 786 16.61 37.22 19.92
N LEU A 787 17.90 37.33 20.30
CA LEU A 787 18.58 36.25 21.02
C LEU A 787 17.97 36.05 22.40
N VAL A 788 17.70 34.79 22.72
CA VAL A 788 17.37 34.32 24.07
C VAL A 788 18.70 34.10 24.79
N THR A 789 18.95 34.85 25.85
CA THR A 789 20.18 34.78 26.62
C THR A 789 19.90 34.39 28.06
N GLY A 790 20.95 33.99 28.80
CA GLY A 790 20.87 33.72 30.23
C GLY A 790 20.00 32.51 30.62
N GLN A 791 19.70 31.63 29.67
CA GLN A 791 18.95 30.38 29.98
C GLN A 791 19.85 29.43 30.75
N VAL A 792 19.26 28.83 31.79
CA VAL A 792 19.93 27.88 32.66
C VAL A 792 18.98 26.72 32.90
N ILE A 793 19.51 25.51 32.87
CA ILE A 793 18.77 24.31 33.34
C ILE A 793 19.40 23.80 34.62
N ASP A 794 18.57 23.28 35.52
CA ASP A 794 19.08 22.55 36.67
C ASP A 794 19.61 21.20 36.19
N PHE A 795 20.82 20.81 36.58
CA PHE A 795 21.36 19.51 36.29
C PHE A 795 20.48 18.46 36.98
N PRO A 796 20.05 17.39 36.28
CA PRO A 796 19.13 16.39 36.86
C PRO A 796 19.81 15.67 38.03
N VAL A 797 19.27 15.85 39.23
CA VAL A 797 19.85 15.32 40.48
C VAL A 797 19.65 13.78 40.59
N GLU A 798 18.73 13.25 39.87
CA GLU A 798 18.42 11.80 39.77
C GLU A 798 19.47 11.01 38.99
N LEU A 799 20.36 11.70 38.25
CA LEU A 799 21.45 11.05 37.54
C LEU A 799 22.51 10.52 38.53
N ARG A 800 23.16 9.43 38.20
CA ARG A 800 24.23 8.85 39.01
C ARG A 800 25.42 9.80 39.15
N HIS A 801 26.05 9.81 40.30
CA HIS A 801 27.30 10.61 40.49
C HIS A 801 28.37 10.18 39.48
N GLY A 802 29.13 11.18 39.00
CA GLY A 802 30.20 10.98 38.00
C GLY A 802 30.43 12.17 37.10
N ASP A 803 31.26 11.95 36.09
CA ASP A 803 31.60 12.96 35.11
C ASP A 803 30.64 12.86 33.90
N TYR A 804 30.18 14.01 33.42
CA TYR A 804 29.21 14.13 32.34
C TYR A 804 29.70 15.08 31.27
N ALA A 805 29.43 14.74 30.01
CA ALA A 805 29.51 15.63 28.87
C ALA A 805 28.12 16.20 28.59
N VAL A 806 28.03 17.51 28.57
CA VAL A 806 26.86 18.28 28.12
C VAL A 806 27.14 18.74 26.70
N SER A 807 26.42 18.27 25.73
CA SER A 807 26.51 18.67 24.33
C SER A 807 25.25 19.45 23.96
N VAL A 808 25.39 20.64 23.41
CA VAL A 808 24.32 21.50 22.92
C VAL A 808 24.31 21.47 21.42
N TYR A 809 23.14 21.29 20.84
CA TYR A 809 22.93 21.07 19.43
C TYR A 809 22.15 22.21 18.78
N ASP A 810 22.57 22.60 17.59
CA ASP A 810 21.76 23.37 16.68
C ASP A 810 20.66 22.46 16.09
N THR A 811 19.41 22.88 16.21
CA THR A 811 18.23 22.04 15.82
C THR A 811 17.96 22.06 14.32
N PHE A 812 18.62 22.93 13.55
CA PHE A 812 18.50 23.03 12.09
C PHE A 812 19.62 22.29 11.36
N THR A 813 20.81 22.19 11.96
CA THR A 813 21.95 21.50 11.34
C THR A 813 22.27 20.17 12.01
N GLY A 814 21.87 19.99 13.28
CA GLY A 814 22.23 18.83 14.09
C GLY A 814 23.67 18.85 14.60
N ASP A 815 24.40 19.94 14.38
CA ASP A 815 25.80 20.08 14.83
C ASP A 815 25.86 20.39 16.32
N VAL A 816 26.92 19.91 16.97
CA VAL A 816 27.22 20.28 18.37
C VAL A 816 27.87 21.67 18.40
N THR A 817 27.15 22.63 18.91
CA THR A 817 27.62 24.05 19.00
C THR A 817 28.41 24.34 20.25
N HIS A 818 28.18 23.59 21.32
CA HIS A 818 28.86 23.79 22.60
C HIS A 818 28.98 22.45 23.35
N THR A 819 30.12 22.25 24.02
CA THR A 819 30.34 21.11 24.89
C THR A 819 30.92 21.58 26.23
N GLN A 820 30.38 21.08 27.34
CA GLN A 820 30.85 21.37 28.70
C GLN A 820 31.01 20.04 29.46
N LEU A 821 32.08 19.97 30.28
CA LEU A 821 32.26 18.84 31.20
C LEU A 821 31.78 19.25 32.61
N ILE A 822 30.97 18.37 33.21
CA ILE A 822 30.40 18.59 34.56
C ILE A 822 30.64 17.37 35.41
N ARG A 823 31.14 17.56 36.61
CA ARG A 823 31.20 16.55 37.66
C ARG A 823 29.95 16.64 38.53
N HIS A 824 29.16 15.61 38.53
CA HIS A 824 27.96 15.49 39.37
C HIS A 824 28.28 14.74 40.65
N ASP A 825 28.02 15.36 41.80
CA ASP A 825 28.30 14.88 43.14
C ASP A 825 27.03 14.89 44.04
N GLY A 826 25.83 15.02 43.44
CA GLY A 826 24.54 15.14 44.13
C GLY A 826 24.13 16.55 44.49
N SER A 827 25.03 17.53 44.33
CA SER A 827 24.70 18.96 44.52
C SER A 827 23.89 19.50 43.34
N ILE A 828 22.96 20.41 43.59
CA ILE A 828 22.23 21.12 42.54
C ILE A 828 23.20 22.00 41.77
N ARG A 829 23.41 21.68 40.53
CA ARG A 829 24.23 22.49 39.62
C ARG A 829 23.38 23.06 38.49
N LYS A 830 23.72 24.25 38.06
CA LYS A 830 23.09 24.94 36.94
C LYS A 830 23.98 24.81 35.71
N VAL A 831 23.38 24.42 34.61
CA VAL A 831 23.97 24.33 33.28
C VAL A 831 23.55 25.58 32.52
N ALA A 832 24.48 26.47 32.25
CA ALA A 832 24.23 27.64 31.43
C ALA A 832 24.22 27.23 29.96
N LEU A 833 23.22 27.69 29.24
CA LEU A 833 23.10 27.42 27.79
C LEU A 833 23.63 28.58 26.98
N PRO A 834 24.28 28.30 25.84
CA PRO A 834 24.63 29.36 24.90
C PRO A 834 23.38 30.10 24.41
N PRO A 835 23.49 31.35 23.98
CA PRO A 835 22.37 32.08 23.40
C PRO A 835 21.81 31.36 22.15
N PHE A 836 20.51 31.39 22.00
CA PHE A 836 19.82 30.84 20.83
C PHE A 836 18.68 31.78 20.36
N ARG A 837 18.22 31.66 19.12
CA ARG A 837 17.14 32.50 18.60
C ARG A 837 15.76 31.84 18.69
N LEU A 838 15.61 30.64 18.18
CA LEU A 838 14.34 29.94 18.13
C LEU A 838 14.27 28.82 19.18
N ASP A 839 15.25 27.94 19.14
CA ASP A 839 15.31 26.76 19.98
C ASP A 839 16.73 26.19 20.05
N THR A 840 16.90 25.20 20.91
CA THR A 840 18.16 24.48 21.09
C THR A 840 17.87 23.09 21.72
N ALA A 841 18.68 22.12 21.41
CA ALA A 841 18.60 20.81 22.03
C ALA A 841 19.89 20.46 22.75
N LEU A 842 19.81 19.58 23.73
CA LEU A 842 21.02 19.15 24.46
C LEU A 842 20.93 17.67 24.85
N LYS A 843 22.14 17.08 24.99
CA LYS A 843 22.35 15.77 25.63
C LYS A 843 23.34 15.93 26.77
N ILE A 844 23.00 15.39 27.93
CA ILE A 844 23.89 15.21 29.07
C ILE A 844 24.13 13.70 29.18
N ARG A 845 25.35 13.26 28.94
CA ARG A 845 25.73 11.86 28.97
C ARG A 845 26.86 11.60 29.95
N ARG A 846 26.74 10.55 30.75
CA ARG A 846 27.80 10.11 31.63
C ARG A 846 29.02 9.64 30.84
N ILE A 847 30.18 10.11 31.23
CA ILE A 847 31.45 9.67 30.66
C ILE A 847 31.81 8.35 31.38
N MET A 848 31.84 7.28 30.60
CA MET A 848 32.29 5.98 31.13
C MET A 848 33.80 6.02 31.13
N SER A 849 34.42 5.87 32.32
CA SER A 849 35.87 5.57 32.38
C SER A 849 36.13 4.24 31.67
N LYS A 850 36.97 4.25 30.66
CA LYS A 850 37.43 3.02 29.97
C LYS A 850 38.03 2.04 30.94
#